data_e66c0722ed927fa15018b381587af6c1
#
_entry.id   e66c0722ed927fa15018b381587af6c1
#
_cell.length_a   1.000
_cell.length_b   1.000
_cell.length_c   1.000
_cell.angle_alpha   90.00
_cell.angle_beta   90.00
_cell.angle_gamma   90.00
#
_symmetry.space_group_name_H-M   'P 1'
#
loop_
_entity.id
_entity.type
_entity.pdbx_description
1 polymer ?
#
loop_
_entity_poly.entity_id
_entity_poly.type
_entity_poly.pdbx_seq_one_letter_code
_entity_poly.pdbx_strand_id
1 'polypeptide(L)'
;MMRFHFPVVIIDEDFRSENTSGLGIRALADAIQKEGMEVLGVTSYGDLSQFAQQQSRASAFILSIDDEELVEADGSSEPVKAVVSLRKFIEEIRFKNAEIPIYLYGETRTSQHIPNDILRELHGFIHMFEDTPEFVARHIIREAKSYLDSLAPPFFRALLHYAQDGSYSWHCPGHSGGVAFLKSPIGQMFHQFFGENMLRADVCNAVEELGQLLDHTGPVADSERNAARIFNADHCFFVTNGTSTSNKMVWHHTVAPGDVVVVDRNCHKSILHSIIMTGAVPVFLTPTRNHYGIIGPIPQSEFTREVIEKKIAANPLLAGVDPKQVKPRILTLTQSTYDGVLYNTETIKSLLDGYVDTLHFDEAWLPHAAFHKFYGTYHAMGKGRTRPKEAMTYATQSTHKLLAGISQASQVLVQDSQTRKLDTHLFNEAYLMHTSTSPQYAIIASCDVAAAMMEPPGGTALVEESIKEALDFRRAMRKVDKEFGKDWWFKVWGPDKLNADGIGRQDDWVLQANEKWHGFGNLAPGFNMLDPIKSTVITPGLDVTGKFAKTGIPASIVTKFLAEHGVVVEKTGLYSFFIMFTIGITKGRWNTLVTALQQFKDDYDKNQPMWRILPEFCAAHPRYERMGLRDLCQAIHEMYAKGDIARLTTEMYLSNLHPAMKPSEAFACIAHRKTERVGIDQLEGRVTTSLLTPYPPGIPLLIPGERFNKKIVDYLRFTREFNAAFPGFDTDVHGLVEAEETVGGQRHYYVDCVKD
;
A
#
# COMPACT_ATOMS: atom_id res chain seq x y z
N MET A 1 -24.45 3.82 24.88
CA MET A 1 -24.53 2.96 23.68
C MET A 1 -24.06 3.79 22.50
N MET A 2 -22.92 3.43 21.89
CA MET A 2 -22.51 4.06 20.63
C MET A 2 -23.60 3.82 19.61
N ARG A 3 -24.22 4.87 19.11
CA ARG A 3 -25.18 4.76 17.99
C ARG A 3 -24.39 5.03 16.72
N PHE A 4 -24.19 3.99 15.93
CA PHE A 4 -23.75 4.17 14.57
C PHE A 4 -24.90 4.73 13.74
N HIS A 5 -24.62 5.76 12.93
CA HIS A 5 -25.61 6.41 12.09
C HIS A 5 -25.62 5.71 10.72
N PHE A 6 -26.50 4.73 10.57
CA PHE A 6 -26.74 3.99 9.34
C PHE A 6 -28.24 4.10 8.97
N PRO A 7 -28.64 5.08 8.15
CA PRO A 7 -30.01 5.28 7.78
C PRO A 7 -30.57 4.16 6.88
N VAL A 8 -31.86 3.94 6.94
CA VAL A 8 -32.60 3.27 5.86
C VAL A 8 -32.75 4.28 4.72
N VAL A 9 -32.32 3.91 3.53
CA VAL A 9 -32.36 4.77 2.36
C VAL A 9 -33.61 4.44 1.52
N ILE A 10 -34.45 5.42 1.30
CA ILE A 10 -35.66 5.31 0.48
C ILE A 10 -35.44 6.10 -0.80
N ILE A 11 -35.60 5.44 -1.95
CA ILE A 11 -35.52 6.08 -3.27
C ILE A 11 -36.91 6.03 -3.88
N ASP A 12 -37.53 7.20 -3.99
CA ASP A 12 -38.89 7.35 -4.46
C ASP A 12 -39.07 8.77 -5.04
N GLU A 13 -39.49 8.87 -6.30
CA GLU A 13 -39.65 10.17 -6.98
C GLU A 13 -40.68 11.06 -6.29
N ASP A 14 -41.70 10.44 -5.70
CA ASP A 14 -42.75 11.10 -4.97
C ASP A 14 -42.46 11.36 -3.49
N PHE A 15 -41.29 10.99 -2.98
CA PHE A 15 -40.96 11.11 -1.55
C PHE A 15 -41.28 12.52 -0.97
N ARG A 16 -41.12 13.56 -1.78
CA ARG A 16 -41.38 14.95 -1.39
C ARG A 16 -42.77 15.46 -1.89
N SER A 17 -43.49 14.66 -2.64
CA SER A 17 -44.77 15.00 -3.24
C SER A 17 -45.90 14.91 -2.21
N GLU A 18 -46.98 15.70 -2.38
CA GLU A 18 -48.18 15.65 -1.54
C GLU A 18 -49.28 14.76 -2.13
N ASN A 19 -48.95 13.98 -3.16
CA ASN A 19 -49.88 12.99 -3.72
C ASN A 19 -50.02 11.76 -2.79
N THR A 20 -50.90 10.83 -3.16
CA THR A 20 -51.18 9.63 -2.36
C THR A 20 -49.96 8.72 -2.23
N SER A 21 -49.15 8.57 -3.28
CA SER A 21 -47.91 7.80 -3.27
C SER A 21 -46.92 8.39 -2.28
N GLY A 22 -46.64 9.69 -2.37
CA GLY A 22 -45.73 10.40 -1.47
C GLY A 22 -46.17 10.37 0.00
N LEU A 23 -47.49 10.42 0.26
CA LEU A 23 -48.01 10.26 1.61
C LEU A 23 -47.81 8.85 2.15
N GLY A 24 -47.99 7.83 1.32
CA GLY A 24 -47.79 6.43 1.70
C GLY A 24 -46.33 6.11 2.07
N ILE A 25 -45.38 6.52 1.24
CA ILE A 25 -43.95 6.26 1.51
C ILE A 25 -43.45 7.07 2.70
N ARG A 26 -43.95 8.31 2.93
CA ARG A 26 -43.62 9.08 4.12
C ARG A 26 -44.18 8.47 5.39
N ALA A 27 -45.38 7.87 5.34
CA ALA A 27 -45.92 7.15 6.49
C ALA A 27 -45.03 5.97 6.92
N LEU A 28 -44.46 5.24 5.95
CA LEU A 28 -43.47 4.21 6.22
C LEU A 28 -42.17 4.82 6.79
N ALA A 29 -41.66 5.90 6.23
CA ALA A 29 -40.48 6.62 6.73
C ALA A 29 -40.69 7.07 8.18
N ASP A 30 -41.82 7.67 8.49
CA ASP A 30 -42.18 8.11 9.84
C ASP A 30 -42.28 6.93 10.83
N ALA A 31 -42.81 5.80 10.39
CA ALA A 31 -42.89 4.58 11.20
C ALA A 31 -41.49 4.05 11.52
N ILE A 32 -40.55 4.04 10.55
CA ILE A 32 -39.14 3.65 10.75
C ILE A 32 -38.48 4.61 11.72
N GLN A 33 -38.68 5.92 11.59
CA GLN A 33 -38.11 6.93 12.48
C GLN A 33 -38.62 6.83 13.91
N LYS A 34 -39.91 6.55 14.10
CA LYS A 34 -40.54 6.33 15.43
C LYS A 34 -39.92 5.14 16.17
N GLU A 35 -39.51 4.11 15.45
CA GLU A 35 -38.80 2.95 16.00
C GLU A 35 -37.31 3.23 16.25
N GLY A 36 -36.82 4.46 16.00
CA GLY A 36 -35.49 4.95 16.37
C GLY A 36 -34.40 4.72 15.31
N MET A 37 -34.74 4.44 14.06
CA MET A 37 -33.80 4.34 12.95
C MET A 37 -33.92 5.56 12.02
N GLU A 38 -32.77 6.10 11.59
CA GLU A 38 -32.77 7.26 10.67
C GLU A 38 -33.26 6.84 9.27
N VAL A 39 -33.91 7.74 8.58
CA VAL A 39 -34.36 7.57 7.20
C VAL A 39 -33.81 8.68 6.34
N LEU A 40 -33.24 8.30 5.18
CA LEU A 40 -32.80 9.21 4.14
C LEU A 40 -33.67 9.03 2.90
N GLY A 41 -34.48 10.02 2.58
CA GLY A 41 -35.31 10.04 1.36
C GLY A 41 -34.60 10.70 0.19
N VAL A 42 -34.54 10.02 -0.95
CA VAL A 42 -33.95 10.45 -2.21
C VAL A 42 -35.05 10.40 -3.31
N THR A 43 -35.12 11.43 -4.16
CA THR A 43 -36.18 11.57 -5.16
C THR A 43 -35.80 11.10 -6.56
N SER A 44 -34.58 10.62 -6.79
CA SER A 44 -34.15 10.20 -8.13
C SER A 44 -33.04 9.17 -8.11
N TYR A 45 -33.14 8.19 -8.99
CA TYR A 45 -32.05 7.26 -9.31
C TYR A 45 -30.87 7.94 -10.04
N GLY A 46 -31.08 9.17 -10.58
CA GLY A 46 -30.07 9.91 -11.34
C GLY A 46 -28.97 10.59 -10.50
N ASP A 47 -29.22 10.79 -9.19
CA ASP A 47 -28.27 11.39 -8.25
C ASP A 47 -27.25 10.39 -7.68
N LEU A 48 -26.93 9.35 -8.45
CA LEU A 48 -26.01 8.27 -8.07
C LEU A 48 -24.64 8.74 -7.64
N SER A 49 -24.17 9.91 -8.11
CA SER A 49 -22.87 10.45 -7.71
C SER A 49 -22.83 10.95 -6.26
N GLN A 50 -23.92 11.57 -5.78
CA GLN A 50 -24.10 11.89 -4.35
C GLN A 50 -24.37 10.62 -3.53
N PHE A 51 -24.99 9.65 -4.16
CA PHE A 51 -25.40 8.39 -3.56
C PHE A 51 -24.24 7.44 -3.28
N ALA A 52 -23.20 7.42 -4.12
CA ALA A 52 -22.03 6.56 -3.94
C ALA A 52 -21.33 6.77 -2.59
N GLN A 53 -21.35 7.99 -2.05
CA GLN A 53 -20.83 8.28 -0.70
C GLN A 53 -21.76 7.82 0.43
N GLN A 54 -23.05 7.67 0.15
CA GLN A 54 -24.06 7.27 1.14
C GLN A 54 -24.34 5.76 1.17
N GLN A 55 -24.01 5.04 0.08
CA GLN A 55 -24.15 3.58 0.02
C GLN A 55 -23.40 2.85 1.15
N SER A 56 -22.23 3.33 1.51
CA SER A 56 -21.43 2.76 2.61
C SER A 56 -22.01 3.00 4.00
N ARG A 57 -23.03 3.86 4.12
CA ARG A 57 -23.70 4.18 5.39
C ARG A 57 -25.12 3.65 5.48
N ALA A 58 -25.66 3.03 4.43
CA ALA A 58 -27.01 2.51 4.44
C ALA A 58 -27.10 1.23 5.29
N SER A 59 -28.20 1.08 6.02
CA SER A 59 -28.56 -0.16 6.72
C SER A 59 -29.56 -1.02 5.95
N ALA A 60 -30.32 -0.42 5.05
CA ALA A 60 -31.21 -1.07 4.10
C ALA A 60 -31.58 -0.09 2.99
N PHE A 61 -32.03 -0.62 1.85
CA PHE A 61 -32.58 0.15 0.74
C PHE A 61 -34.06 -0.17 0.55
N ILE A 62 -34.90 0.86 0.31
CA ILE A 62 -36.27 0.74 -0.17
C ILE A 62 -36.30 1.47 -1.51
N LEU A 63 -36.56 0.72 -2.58
CA LEU A 63 -36.59 1.20 -3.94
C LEU A 63 -38.03 1.24 -4.43
N SER A 64 -38.51 2.37 -4.86
CA SER A 64 -39.88 2.52 -5.41
C SER A 64 -39.87 2.33 -6.91
N ILE A 65 -40.97 1.77 -7.42
CA ILE A 65 -41.24 1.65 -8.84
C ILE A 65 -42.74 1.86 -9.08
N ASP A 66 -43.09 2.72 -10.03
CA ASP A 66 -44.45 3.04 -10.37
C ASP A 66 -45.02 2.15 -11.48
N ASP A 67 -46.31 1.82 -11.38
CA ASP A 67 -47.02 1.01 -12.37
C ASP A 67 -47.06 1.66 -13.75
N GLU A 68 -47.16 2.98 -13.83
CA GLU A 68 -47.17 3.74 -15.09
C GLU A 68 -45.86 3.57 -15.86
N GLU A 69 -44.75 3.41 -15.16
CA GLU A 69 -43.45 3.18 -15.78
C GLU A 69 -43.27 1.75 -16.33
N LEU A 70 -44.12 0.80 -15.91
CA LEU A 70 -44.08 -0.59 -16.35
C LEU A 70 -44.98 -0.91 -17.52
N VAL A 71 -45.96 -0.05 -17.80
CA VAL A 71 -47.12 -0.34 -18.74
C VAL A 71 -46.87 0.20 -20.15
N GLU A 72 -45.84 1.01 -20.42
CA GLU A 72 -45.58 1.57 -21.76
C GLU A 72 -44.89 0.58 -22.75
N ALA A 73 -45.16 -0.69 -22.64
CA ALA A 73 -44.69 -1.66 -23.63
C ALA A 73 -45.84 -2.30 -24.38
N ASP A 74 -46.48 -1.56 -25.25
CA ASP A 74 -47.38 -2.11 -26.25
C ASP A 74 -46.55 -2.89 -27.30
N GLY A 75 -46.33 -4.17 -27.05
CA GLY A 75 -45.87 -5.15 -28.04
C GLY A 75 -44.40 -5.08 -28.44
N SER A 76 -43.52 -4.28 -27.82
CA SER A 76 -42.08 -4.28 -28.11
C SER A 76 -41.34 -5.25 -27.19
N SER A 77 -40.38 -5.99 -27.73
CA SER A 77 -39.50 -6.90 -26.97
C SER A 77 -38.38 -6.18 -26.19
N GLU A 78 -38.41 -4.87 -26.09
CA GLU A 78 -37.43 -4.09 -25.33
C GLU A 78 -37.82 -3.97 -23.87
N PRO A 79 -36.89 -4.15 -22.91
CA PRO A 79 -37.18 -4.01 -21.50
C PRO A 79 -37.56 -2.55 -21.17
N VAL A 80 -38.58 -2.39 -20.32
CA VAL A 80 -39.06 -1.09 -19.88
C VAL A 80 -37.93 -0.30 -19.21
N LYS A 81 -37.80 0.97 -19.52
CA LYS A 81 -36.70 1.84 -19.04
C LYS A 81 -36.57 1.84 -17.51
N ALA A 82 -37.67 1.84 -16.76
CA ALA A 82 -37.64 1.77 -15.30
C ALA A 82 -37.02 0.48 -14.76
N VAL A 83 -37.36 -0.68 -15.37
CA VAL A 83 -36.78 -1.98 -15.00
C VAL A 83 -35.29 -2.01 -15.30
N VAL A 84 -34.83 -1.40 -16.40
CA VAL A 84 -33.39 -1.30 -16.73
C VAL A 84 -32.66 -0.44 -15.71
N SER A 85 -33.24 0.69 -15.29
CA SER A 85 -32.67 1.58 -14.28
C SER A 85 -32.60 0.90 -12.91
N LEU A 86 -33.65 0.22 -12.49
CA LEU A 86 -33.71 -0.54 -11.24
C LEU A 86 -32.66 -1.66 -11.22
N ARG A 87 -32.57 -2.45 -12.32
CA ARG A 87 -31.57 -3.53 -12.43
C ARG A 87 -30.15 -2.98 -12.27
N LYS A 88 -29.82 -1.95 -13.02
CA LYS A 88 -28.52 -1.31 -12.95
C LYS A 88 -28.18 -0.82 -11.54
N PHE A 89 -29.15 -0.24 -10.86
CA PHE A 89 -28.99 0.27 -9.51
C PHE A 89 -28.75 -0.87 -8.50
N ILE A 90 -29.51 -1.96 -8.60
CA ILE A 90 -29.30 -3.16 -7.75
C ILE A 90 -27.93 -3.78 -8.03
N GLU A 91 -27.54 -3.90 -9.29
CA GLU A 91 -26.21 -4.39 -9.67
C GLU A 91 -25.08 -3.54 -9.07
N GLU A 92 -25.20 -2.22 -9.06
CA GLU A 92 -24.23 -1.31 -8.45
C GLU A 92 -24.16 -1.48 -6.91
N ILE A 93 -25.29 -1.69 -6.24
CA ILE A 93 -25.33 -2.00 -4.81
C ILE A 93 -24.63 -3.34 -4.56
N ARG A 94 -25.03 -4.39 -5.28
CA ARG A 94 -24.50 -5.76 -5.09
C ARG A 94 -23.02 -5.87 -5.42
N PHE A 95 -22.53 -5.08 -6.36
CA PHE A 95 -21.11 -5.00 -6.68
C PHE A 95 -20.25 -4.52 -5.50
N LYS A 96 -20.81 -3.66 -4.63
CA LYS A 96 -20.11 -3.12 -3.45
C LYS A 96 -20.48 -3.85 -2.17
N ASN A 97 -21.70 -4.35 -2.07
CA ASN A 97 -22.27 -4.93 -0.86
C ASN A 97 -23.29 -6.01 -1.19
N ALA A 98 -22.89 -7.27 -1.02
CA ALA A 98 -23.75 -8.42 -1.33
C ALA A 98 -24.89 -8.61 -0.32
N GLU A 99 -24.71 -8.18 0.94
CA GLU A 99 -25.54 -8.58 2.07
C GLU A 99 -26.58 -7.54 2.50
N ILE A 100 -26.47 -6.30 2.04
CA ILE A 100 -27.36 -5.23 2.48
C ILE A 100 -28.82 -5.53 2.09
N PRO A 101 -29.82 -5.38 3.01
CA PRO A 101 -31.21 -5.60 2.70
C PRO A 101 -31.72 -4.62 1.64
N ILE A 102 -32.39 -5.14 0.60
CA ILE A 102 -33.03 -4.35 -0.45
C ILE A 102 -34.51 -4.75 -0.50
N TYR A 103 -35.39 -3.76 -0.42
CA TYR A 103 -36.83 -3.91 -0.56
C TYR A 103 -37.33 -3.14 -1.77
N LEU A 104 -38.33 -3.67 -2.44
CA LEU A 104 -39.05 -2.96 -3.48
C LEU A 104 -40.39 -2.50 -2.93
N TYR A 105 -40.76 -1.25 -3.19
CA TYR A 105 -41.99 -0.63 -2.79
C TYR A 105 -42.85 -0.30 -4.03
N GLY A 106 -44.08 -0.77 -4.07
CA GLY A 106 -44.95 -0.54 -5.21
C GLY A 106 -46.37 -1.13 -5.01
N GLU A 107 -47.21 -0.97 -6.02
CA GLU A 107 -48.54 -1.58 -6.01
C GLU A 107 -48.48 -3.10 -6.20
N THR A 108 -49.52 -3.81 -5.77
CA THR A 108 -49.61 -5.29 -5.88
C THR A 108 -49.48 -5.77 -7.34
N ARG A 109 -50.00 -5.00 -8.30
CA ARG A 109 -49.88 -5.31 -9.72
C ARG A 109 -48.44 -5.25 -10.23
N THR A 110 -47.68 -4.32 -9.71
CA THR A 110 -46.25 -4.10 -10.07
C THR A 110 -45.41 -5.35 -9.85
N SER A 111 -45.64 -6.09 -8.76
CA SER A 111 -44.88 -7.29 -8.43
C SER A 111 -44.97 -8.39 -9.48
N GLN A 112 -46.05 -8.44 -10.28
CA GLN A 112 -46.24 -9.44 -11.32
C GLN A 112 -45.39 -9.17 -12.59
N HIS A 113 -44.94 -7.94 -12.75
CA HIS A 113 -44.15 -7.50 -13.93
C HIS A 113 -42.65 -7.42 -13.66
N ILE A 114 -42.21 -7.65 -12.43
CA ILE A 114 -40.77 -7.62 -12.08
C ILE A 114 -40.10 -8.92 -12.52
N PRO A 115 -38.99 -8.82 -13.28
CA PRO A 115 -38.26 -9.99 -13.69
C PRO A 115 -37.68 -10.82 -12.53
N ASN A 116 -37.65 -12.14 -12.68
CA ASN A 116 -37.18 -13.07 -11.63
C ASN A 116 -35.74 -12.85 -11.18
N ASP A 117 -34.87 -12.35 -12.05
CA ASP A 117 -33.49 -12.02 -11.71
C ASP A 117 -33.41 -10.86 -10.70
N ILE A 118 -34.27 -9.86 -10.84
CA ILE A 118 -34.38 -8.76 -9.87
C ILE A 118 -35.00 -9.26 -8.55
N LEU A 119 -36.08 -10.04 -8.61
CA LEU A 119 -36.75 -10.55 -7.42
C LEU A 119 -35.83 -11.37 -6.51
N ARG A 120 -34.87 -12.07 -7.08
CA ARG A 120 -33.87 -12.86 -6.32
C ARG A 120 -32.89 -12.01 -5.51
N GLU A 121 -32.71 -10.76 -5.88
CA GLU A 121 -31.83 -9.82 -5.20
C GLU A 121 -32.51 -9.06 -4.06
N LEU A 122 -33.85 -9.19 -3.94
CA LEU A 122 -34.65 -8.48 -2.95
C LEU A 122 -34.83 -9.31 -1.67
N HIS A 123 -34.89 -8.61 -0.54
CA HIS A 123 -35.27 -9.18 0.75
C HIS A 123 -36.78 -9.18 0.95
N GLY A 124 -37.51 -8.40 0.17
CA GLY A 124 -38.99 -8.38 0.18
C GLY A 124 -39.57 -7.35 -0.76
N PHE A 125 -40.89 -7.51 -0.98
CA PHE A 125 -41.73 -6.56 -1.68
C PHE A 125 -42.71 -5.94 -0.67
N ILE A 126 -42.81 -4.64 -0.65
CA ILE A 126 -43.71 -3.87 0.22
C ILE A 126 -44.90 -3.39 -0.65
N HIS A 127 -46.10 -3.87 -0.31
CA HIS A 127 -47.29 -3.54 -1.05
C HIS A 127 -47.87 -2.19 -0.58
N MET A 128 -47.79 -1.20 -1.48
CA MET A 128 -48.38 0.11 -1.25
C MET A 128 -49.90 -0.04 -0.92
N PHE A 129 -50.38 0.63 0.11
CA PHE A 129 -51.76 0.64 0.60
C PHE A 129 -52.30 -0.66 1.21
N GLU A 130 -51.59 -1.81 1.09
CA GLU A 130 -52.06 -3.06 1.67
C GLU A 130 -51.29 -3.40 2.97
N ASP A 131 -50.04 -3.07 3.05
CA ASP A 131 -49.20 -3.31 4.23
C ASP A 131 -49.30 -2.14 5.24
N THR A 132 -49.40 -2.46 6.52
CA THR A 132 -49.40 -1.44 7.58
C THR A 132 -47.97 -0.92 7.79
N PRO A 133 -47.72 0.40 7.71
CA PRO A 133 -46.39 0.98 7.83
C PRO A 133 -45.63 0.54 9.09
N GLU A 134 -46.28 0.43 10.23
CA GLU A 134 -45.68 0.03 11.50
C GLU A 134 -45.21 -1.43 11.52
N PHE A 135 -45.95 -2.33 10.83
CA PHE A 135 -45.55 -3.74 10.71
C PHE A 135 -44.35 -3.88 9.81
N VAL A 136 -44.36 -3.25 8.66
CA VAL A 136 -43.27 -3.24 7.68
C VAL A 136 -42.00 -2.60 8.27
N ALA A 137 -42.16 -1.46 8.95
CA ALA A 137 -41.07 -0.78 9.62
C ALA A 137 -40.31 -1.70 10.60
N ARG A 138 -41.05 -2.45 11.44
CA ARG A 138 -40.43 -3.40 12.38
C ARG A 138 -39.69 -4.53 11.67
N HIS A 139 -40.20 -5.02 10.56
CA HIS A 139 -39.54 -6.04 9.76
C HIS A 139 -38.21 -5.51 9.15
N ILE A 140 -38.30 -4.37 8.49
CA ILE A 140 -37.11 -3.71 7.88
C ILE A 140 -36.02 -3.44 8.94
N ILE A 141 -36.41 -2.90 10.09
CA ILE A 141 -35.51 -2.57 11.19
C ILE A 141 -34.84 -3.82 11.76
N ARG A 142 -35.59 -4.92 11.88
CA ARG A 142 -35.04 -6.20 12.33
C ARG A 142 -33.92 -6.69 11.38
N GLU A 143 -34.19 -6.69 10.08
CA GLU A 143 -33.22 -7.12 9.07
C GLU A 143 -32.02 -6.13 8.97
N ALA A 144 -32.29 -4.83 9.02
CA ALA A 144 -31.26 -3.80 9.05
C ALA A 144 -30.34 -3.95 10.28
N LYS A 145 -30.90 -4.21 11.47
CA LYS A 145 -30.10 -4.48 12.68
C LYS A 145 -29.30 -5.77 12.56
N SER A 146 -29.90 -6.84 12.05
CA SER A 146 -29.22 -8.11 11.81
C SER A 146 -28.03 -7.93 10.85
N TYR A 147 -28.22 -7.16 9.78
CA TYR A 147 -27.17 -6.79 8.87
C TYR A 147 -26.05 -6.01 9.56
N LEU A 148 -26.38 -4.95 10.32
CA LEU A 148 -25.40 -4.13 11.03
C LEU A 148 -24.60 -4.95 12.07
N ASP A 149 -25.27 -5.86 12.77
CA ASP A 149 -24.61 -6.77 13.73
C ASP A 149 -23.63 -7.74 13.05
N SER A 150 -23.90 -8.09 11.79
CA SER A 150 -23.02 -8.95 11.00
C SER A 150 -21.78 -8.25 10.46
N LEU A 151 -21.78 -6.91 10.34
CA LEU A 151 -20.68 -6.13 9.75
C LEU A 151 -19.41 -6.16 10.57
N ALA A 152 -19.52 -6.16 11.90
CA ALA A 152 -18.34 -6.11 12.77
C ALA A 152 -17.62 -7.46 12.78
N PRO A 153 -16.34 -7.52 12.32
CA PRO A 153 -15.57 -8.75 12.36
C PRO A 153 -15.22 -9.14 13.81
N PRO A 154 -14.76 -10.38 14.06
CA PRO A 154 -14.77 -10.99 15.39
C PRO A 154 -14.07 -10.18 16.48
N PHE A 155 -12.82 -9.75 16.26
CA PHE A 155 -12.07 -9.02 17.27
C PHE A 155 -12.61 -7.59 17.47
N PHE A 156 -12.90 -6.89 16.37
CA PHE A 156 -13.46 -5.54 16.46
C PHE A 156 -14.82 -5.55 17.17
N ARG A 157 -15.66 -6.56 16.95
CA ARG A 157 -16.93 -6.73 17.66
C ARG A 157 -16.73 -6.92 19.15
N ALA A 158 -15.81 -7.79 19.55
CA ALA A 158 -15.49 -8.00 20.97
C ALA A 158 -14.97 -6.70 21.61
N LEU A 159 -14.08 -5.97 20.93
CA LEU A 159 -13.54 -4.71 21.40
C LEU A 159 -14.61 -3.61 21.54
N LEU A 160 -15.57 -3.55 20.63
CA LEU A 160 -16.72 -2.63 20.72
C LEU A 160 -17.56 -2.93 21.96
N HIS A 161 -17.86 -4.19 22.24
CA HIS A 161 -18.62 -4.59 23.42
C HIS A 161 -17.86 -4.20 24.70
N TYR A 162 -16.61 -4.60 24.82
CA TYR A 162 -15.76 -4.24 25.97
C TYR A 162 -15.72 -2.73 26.21
N ALA A 163 -15.50 -1.92 25.17
CA ALA A 163 -15.43 -0.47 25.30
C ALA A 163 -16.76 0.18 25.76
N GLN A 164 -17.90 -0.50 25.54
CA GLN A 164 -19.24 -0.06 25.92
C GLN A 164 -19.65 -0.50 27.33
N ASP A 165 -19.11 -1.61 27.85
CA ASP A 165 -19.56 -2.23 29.11
C ASP A 165 -19.19 -1.39 30.34
N GLY A 166 -18.27 -0.43 30.21
CA GLY A 166 -17.92 0.49 31.28
C GLY A 166 -17.21 -0.16 32.46
N SER A 167 -16.53 -1.26 32.24
CA SER A 167 -15.74 -1.98 33.24
C SER A 167 -14.63 -1.11 33.84
N TYR A 168 -14.38 -1.24 35.13
CA TYR A 168 -13.27 -0.55 35.82
C TYR A 168 -11.96 -1.31 35.60
N SER A 169 -11.00 -0.65 34.97
CA SER A 169 -9.69 -1.24 34.69
C SER A 169 -8.75 -1.12 35.89
N TRP A 170 -8.34 -2.26 36.46
CA TRP A 170 -7.29 -2.37 37.46
C TRP A 170 -6.00 -2.96 36.93
N HIS A 171 -5.87 -2.96 35.61
CA HIS A 171 -4.74 -3.45 34.84
C HIS A 171 -4.12 -2.33 33.99
N CYS A 172 -2.97 -2.57 33.38
CA CYS A 172 -2.41 -1.66 32.37
C CYS A 172 -3.31 -1.58 31.12
N PRO A 173 -3.27 -0.50 30.33
CA PRO A 173 -2.44 0.70 30.48
C PRO A 173 -2.85 1.60 31.65
N GLY A 174 -1.84 2.32 32.21
CA GLY A 174 -2.02 3.13 33.40
C GLY A 174 -2.93 4.36 33.25
N HIS A 175 -3.40 4.67 32.04
CA HIS A 175 -4.38 5.74 31.83
C HIS A 175 -5.82 5.32 32.16
N SER A 176 -6.08 4.03 32.40
CA SER A 176 -7.39 3.50 32.85
C SER A 176 -8.55 4.01 32.00
N GLY A 177 -8.59 3.62 30.69
CA GLY A 177 -9.61 4.06 29.77
C GLY A 177 -9.60 5.57 29.45
N GLY A 178 -8.47 6.23 29.68
CA GLY A 178 -8.29 7.66 29.42
C GLY A 178 -8.42 8.56 30.64
N VAL A 179 -8.89 8.05 31.79
CA VAL A 179 -9.14 8.86 33.01
C VAL A 179 -7.89 9.63 33.49
N ALA A 180 -6.69 9.04 33.35
CA ALA A 180 -5.46 9.71 33.71
C ALA A 180 -5.21 11.01 32.94
N PHE A 181 -5.59 11.07 31.66
CA PHE A 181 -5.44 12.27 30.83
C PHE A 181 -6.34 13.42 31.32
N LEU A 182 -7.50 13.11 31.88
CA LEU A 182 -8.44 14.11 32.39
C LEU A 182 -7.93 14.86 33.62
N LYS A 183 -6.82 14.41 34.24
CA LYS A 183 -6.27 14.98 35.49
C LYS A 183 -5.33 16.16 35.25
N SER A 184 -5.04 16.55 34.01
CA SER A 184 -4.18 17.70 33.73
C SER A 184 -4.63 18.44 32.47
N PRO A 185 -4.32 19.75 32.31
CA PRO A 185 -4.70 20.51 31.10
C PRO A 185 -4.13 19.91 29.81
N ILE A 186 -2.88 19.50 29.76
CA ILE A 186 -2.27 18.88 28.59
C ILE A 186 -2.90 17.51 28.29
N GLY A 187 -3.22 16.75 29.33
CA GLY A 187 -3.95 15.49 29.17
C GLY A 187 -5.36 15.69 28.63
N GLN A 188 -6.06 16.74 29.07
CA GLN A 188 -7.37 17.12 28.51
C GLN A 188 -7.29 17.40 27.01
N MET A 189 -6.25 18.13 26.53
CA MET A 189 -6.05 18.36 25.11
C MET A 189 -5.85 17.04 24.35
N PHE A 190 -5.04 16.13 24.90
CA PHE A 190 -4.81 14.81 24.30
C PHE A 190 -6.10 13.98 24.24
N HIS A 191 -6.86 13.94 25.32
CA HIS A 191 -8.13 13.22 25.40
C HIS A 191 -9.17 13.77 24.40
N GLN A 192 -9.28 15.09 24.29
CA GLN A 192 -10.21 15.72 23.33
C GLN A 192 -9.81 15.45 21.89
N PHE A 193 -8.51 15.41 21.60
CA PHE A 193 -8.00 15.16 20.25
C PHE A 193 -8.24 13.71 19.79
N PHE A 194 -7.89 12.72 20.61
CA PHE A 194 -8.06 11.31 20.26
C PHE A 194 -9.46 10.76 20.51
N GLY A 195 -10.18 11.32 21.46
CA GLY A 195 -11.52 10.89 21.83
C GLY A 195 -11.54 9.69 22.80
N GLU A 196 -12.64 9.54 23.51
CA GLU A 196 -12.85 8.53 24.54
C GLU A 196 -12.71 7.11 24.02
N ASN A 197 -13.26 6.84 22.83
CA ASN A 197 -13.31 5.48 22.26
C ASN A 197 -11.92 4.91 21.99
N MET A 198 -11.00 5.75 21.48
CA MET A 198 -9.62 5.32 21.24
C MET A 198 -8.94 4.92 22.52
N LEU A 199 -9.18 5.68 23.62
CA LEU A 199 -8.57 5.44 24.92
C LEU A 199 -9.20 4.27 25.66
N ARG A 200 -10.52 4.05 25.52
CA ARG A 200 -11.20 2.87 26.08
C ARG A 200 -10.84 1.58 25.35
N ALA A 201 -10.57 1.65 24.05
CA ALA A 201 -10.13 0.51 23.27
C ALA A 201 -8.64 0.15 23.49
N ASP A 202 -7.87 1.02 24.17
CA ASP A 202 -6.48 0.75 24.50
C ASP A 202 -6.40 -0.04 25.81
N VAL A 203 -6.38 -1.35 25.67
CA VAL A 203 -6.41 -2.35 26.74
C VAL A 203 -5.21 -3.31 26.61
N CYS A 204 -5.15 -4.32 27.43
CA CYS A 204 -4.10 -5.31 27.42
C CYS A 204 -4.66 -6.74 27.50
N ASN A 205 -3.77 -7.72 27.39
CA ASN A 205 -4.07 -9.14 27.44
C ASN A 205 -4.66 -9.68 28.76
N ALA A 206 -4.86 -8.81 29.77
CA ALA A 206 -5.57 -9.18 31.01
C ALA A 206 -7.09 -9.33 30.79
N VAL A 207 -7.63 -8.86 29.65
CA VAL A 207 -9.05 -8.96 29.31
C VAL A 207 -9.30 -10.25 28.54
N GLU A 208 -9.71 -11.32 29.23
CA GLU A 208 -9.86 -12.67 28.68
C GLU A 208 -10.86 -12.73 27.50
N GLU A 209 -11.94 -11.97 27.57
CA GLU A 209 -12.98 -11.93 26.53
C GLU A 209 -12.51 -11.40 25.17
N LEU A 210 -11.41 -10.67 25.14
CA LEU A 210 -10.79 -10.18 23.89
C LEU A 210 -9.83 -11.20 23.27
N GLY A 211 -9.50 -12.29 23.98
CA GLY A 211 -8.46 -13.22 23.55
C GLY A 211 -7.07 -12.59 23.64
N GLN A 212 -6.08 -13.30 23.14
CA GLN A 212 -4.69 -12.88 23.24
C GLN A 212 -3.98 -12.97 21.89
N LEU A 213 -3.33 -11.88 21.49
CA LEU A 213 -2.51 -11.86 20.27
C LEU A 213 -1.28 -12.77 20.41
N LEU A 214 -0.67 -12.82 21.60
CA LEU A 214 0.55 -13.59 21.85
C LEU A 214 0.36 -15.10 21.75
N ASP A 215 -0.85 -15.58 22.08
CA ASP A 215 -1.20 -17.00 22.08
C ASP A 215 -2.16 -17.36 20.94
N HIS A 216 -2.55 -16.38 20.13
CA HIS A 216 -3.52 -16.51 19.03
C HIS A 216 -4.81 -17.20 19.50
N THR A 217 -5.46 -16.64 20.52
CA THR A 217 -6.66 -17.21 21.15
C THR A 217 -7.87 -16.29 21.09
N GLY A 218 -9.07 -16.85 21.30
CA GLY A 218 -10.32 -16.12 21.38
C GLY A 218 -10.66 -15.33 20.11
N PRO A 219 -11.28 -14.14 20.22
CA PRO A 219 -11.64 -13.31 19.08
C PRO A 219 -10.47 -12.95 18.14
N VAL A 220 -9.23 -12.84 18.66
CA VAL A 220 -8.04 -12.63 17.82
C VAL A 220 -7.84 -13.82 16.87
N ALA A 221 -7.88 -15.05 17.40
CA ALA A 221 -7.73 -16.25 16.57
C ALA A 221 -8.87 -16.37 15.54
N ASP A 222 -10.10 -16.00 15.93
CA ASP A 222 -11.24 -16.00 15.01
C ASP A 222 -11.04 -15.01 13.86
N SER A 223 -10.51 -13.82 14.15
CA SER A 223 -10.18 -12.80 13.17
C SER A 223 -9.04 -13.22 12.25
N GLU A 224 -8.00 -13.85 12.78
CA GLU A 224 -6.89 -14.38 11.98
C GLU A 224 -7.36 -15.51 11.04
N ARG A 225 -8.24 -16.40 11.52
CA ARG A 225 -8.87 -17.44 10.66
C ARG A 225 -9.75 -16.82 9.57
N ASN A 226 -10.52 -15.77 9.92
CA ASN A 226 -11.34 -15.06 8.95
C ASN A 226 -10.47 -14.34 7.90
N ALA A 227 -9.41 -13.67 8.31
CA ALA A 227 -8.46 -13.05 7.41
C ALA A 227 -7.77 -14.10 6.50
N ALA A 228 -7.32 -15.23 7.05
CA ALA A 228 -6.76 -16.32 6.25
C ALA A 228 -7.73 -16.79 5.16
N ARG A 229 -9.00 -16.97 5.50
CA ARG A 229 -10.07 -17.32 4.54
C ARG A 229 -10.23 -16.26 3.45
N ILE A 230 -10.29 -14.98 3.82
CA ILE A 230 -10.48 -13.86 2.89
C ILE A 230 -9.30 -13.74 1.92
N PHE A 231 -8.06 -13.85 2.42
CA PHE A 231 -6.84 -13.80 1.61
C PHE A 231 -6.51 -15.15 0.92
N ASN A 232 -7.32 -16.20 1.18
CA ASN A 232 -7.12 -17.55 0.67
C ASN A 232 -5.72 -18.11 1.00
N ALA A 233 -5.31 -17.93 2.24
CA ALA A 233 -4.14 -18.52 2.86
C ALA A 233 -4.55 -19.66 3.82
N ASP A 234 -3.63 -20.53 4.18
CA ASP A 234 -3.89 -21.57 5.19
C ASP A 234 -3.83 -20.96 6.60
N HIS A 235 -2.92 -19.99 6.81
CA HIS A 235 -2.76 -19.29 8.09
C HIS A 235 -2.58 -17.78 7.85
N CYS A 236 -3.06 -17.00 8.81
CA CYS A 236 -2.82 -15.56 8.92
C CYS A 236 -2.46 -15.23 10.36
N PHE A 237 -1.44 -14.39 10.54
CA PHE A 237 -1.03 -13.87 11.85
C PHE A 237 -0.98 -12.36 11.76
N PHE A 238 -1.75 -11.67 12.60
CA PHE A 238 -1.71 -10.21 12.69
C PHE A 238 -0.44 -9.74 13.39
N VAL A 239 0.15 -8.68 12.89
CA VAL A 239 1.40 -8.11 13.42
C VAL A 239 1.21 -6.62 13.66
N THR A 240 1.51 -6.17 14.85
CA THR A 240 1.27 -4.79 15.32
C THR A 240 2.48 -3.86 15.20
N ASN A 241 3.55 -4.31 14.55
CA ASN A 241 4.79 -3.53 14.42
C ASN A 241 5.32 -3.51 12.98
N GLY A 242 4.41 -3.53 12.01
CA GLY A 242 4.68 -3.41 10.58
C GLY A 242 5.34 -4.64 9.95
N THR A 243 5.40 -4.65 8.61
CA THR A 243 6.04 -5.73 7.85
C THR A 243 7.53 -5.88 8.17
N SER A 244 8.18 -4.84 8.70
CA SER A 244 9.54 -4.96 9.23
C SER A 244 9.66 -6.04 10.30
N THR A 245 8.63 -6.19 11.11
CA THR A 245 8.55 -7.24 12.13
C THR A 245 8.04 -8.56 11.55
N SER A 246 7.04 -8.53 10.69
CA SER A 246 6.56 -9.73 9.97
C SER A 246 7.70 -10.45 9.25
N ASN A 247 8.58 -9.72 8.56
CA ASN A 247 9.75 -10.26 7.90
C ASN A 247 10.70 -10.96 8.89
N LYS A 248 10.96 -10.34 10.05
CA LYS A 248 11.84 -10.93 11.07
C LYS A 248 11.25 -12.19 11.68
N MET A 249 9.93 -12.26 11.89
CA MET A 249 9.23 -13.45 12.37
C MET A 249 9.41 -14.63 11.41
N VAL A 250 9.15 -14.41 10.12
CA VAL A 250 9.37 -15.44 9.08
C VAL A 250 10.80 -15.93 9.07
N TRP A 251 11.77 -15.01 9.13
CA TRP A 251 13.18 -15.35 9.10
C TRP A 251 13.63 -16.12 10.35
N HIS A 252 13.27 -15.70 11.56
CA HIS A 252 13.63 -16.42 12.79
C HIS A 252 12.97 -17.79 12.90
N HIS A 253 11.81 -17.99 12.28
CA HIS A 253 11.19 -19.31 12.20
C HIS A 253 11.90 -20.22 11.21
N THR A 254 12.50 -19.67 10.13
CA THR A 254 12.97 -20.48 9.00
C THR A 254 14.46 -20.59 8.86
N VAL A 255 15.24 -19.67 9.45
CA VAL A 255 16.68 -19.50 9.20
C VAL A 255 17.48 -19.58 10.50
N ALA A 256 18.58 -20.35 10.48
CA ALA A 256 19.52 -20.50 11.57
C ALA A 256 20.93 -19.97 11.21
N PRO A 257 21.82 -19.78 12.19
CA PRO A 257 23.19 -19.33 11.94
C PRO A 257 23.95 -20.23 10.97
N GLY A 258 24.55 -19.63 9.94
CA GLY A 258 25.30 -20.32 8.89
C GLY A 258 24.48 -20.83 7.72
N ASP A 259 23.15 -20.78 7.78
CA ASP A 259 22.30 -21.13 6.65
C ASP A 259 22.57 -20.22 5.45
N VAL A 260 22.59 -20.82 4.25
CA VAL A 260 22.67 -20.07 3.00
C VAL A 260 21.26 -19.60 2.60
N VAL A 261 21.12 -18.32 2.32
CA VAL A 261 19.86 -17.70 1.96
C VAL A 261 19.98 -16.95 0.64
N VAL A 262 18.92 -17.00 -0.18
CA VAL A 262 18.84 -16.28 -1.45
C VAL A 262 17.96 -15.05 -1.27
N VAL A 263 18.46 -13.88 -1.60
CA VAL A 263 17.81 -12.61 -1.28
C VAL A 263 17.85 -11.64 -2.44
N ASP A 264 16.74 -11.00 -2.71
CA ASP A 264 16.66 -9.84 -3.58
C ASP A 264 17.56 -8.70 -3.05
N ARG A 265 18.49 -8.21 -3.86
CA ARG A 265 19.35 -7.09 -3.45
C ARG A 265 18.59 -5.77 -3.27
N ASN A 266 17.37 -5.70 -3.79
CA ASN A 266 16.42 -4.60 -3.59
C ASN A 266 15.53 -4.79 -2.35
N CYS A 267 15.88 -5.69 -1.44
CA CYS A 267 15.06 -5.97 -0.28
C CYS A 267 14.99 -4.79 0.70
N HIS A 268 13.91 -4.75 1.45
CA HIS A 268 13.75 -3.79 2.54
C HIS A 268 14.80 -4.02 3.63
N LYS A 269 15.24 -2.95 4.29
CA LYS A 269 16.25 -3.01 5.37
C LYS A 269 15.93 -4.04 6.48
N SER A 270 14.65 -4.37 6.71
CA SER A 270 14.27 -5.40 7.70
C SER A 270 14.77 -6.80 7.32
N ILE A 271 14.86 -7.11 6.03
CA ILE A 271 15.43 -8.39 5.56
C ILE A 271 16.93 -8.41 5.84
N LEU A 272 17.64 -7.30 5.60
CA LEU A 272 19.06 -7.21 5.93
C LEU A 272 19.31 -7.29 7.44
N HIS A 273 18.44 -6.68 8.24
CA HIS A 273 18.48 -6.88 9.70
C HIS A 273 18.22 -8.34 10.06
N SER A 274 17.32 -9.03 9.35
CA SER A 274 17.07 -10.46 9.59
C SER A 274 18.31 -11.32 9.28
N ILE A 275 19.05 -11.02 8.20
CA ILE A 275 20.35 -11.67 7.88
C ILE A 275 21.33 -11.49 9.04
N ILE A 276 21.45 -10.26 9.55
CA ILE A 276 22.34 -9.96 10.68
C ILE A 276 21.93 -10.75 11.92
N MET A 277 20.64 -10.70 12.28
CA MET A 277 20.11 -11.29 13.50
C MET A 277 20.15 -12.83 13.49
N THR A 278 19.90 -13.45 12.33
CA THR A 278 19.92 -14.92 12.19
C THR A 278 21.34 -15.47 11.97
N GLY A 279 22.31 -14.63 11.60
CA GLY A 279 23.66 -15.08 11.26
C GLY A 279 23.76 -15.85 9.95
N ALA A 280 22.80 -15.66 9.05
CA ALA A 280 22.76 -16.28 7.73
C ALA A 280 23.88 -15.78 6.80
N VAL A 281 24.17 -16.56 5.75
CA VAL A 281 25.09 -16.19 4.67
C VAL A 281 24.26 -15.85 3.41
N PRO A 282 24.22 -14.57 3.02
CA PRO A 282 23.39 -14.16 1.90
C PRO A 282 24.02 -14.42 0.54
N VAL A 283 23.22 -14.86 -0.42
CA VAL A 283 23.48 -14.89 -1.85
C VAL A 283 22.47 -13.97 -2.52
N PHE A 284 22.95 -12.87 -3.09
CA PHE A 284 22.07 -11.85 -3.64
C PHE A 284 21.74 -12.06 -5.12
N LEU A 285 20.46 -11.88 -5.44
CA LEU A 285 19.97 -11.69 -6.80
C LEU A 285 19.86 -10.18 -7.07
N THR A 286 20.48 -9.71 -8.14
CA THR A 286 20.59 -8.28 -8.43
C THR A 286 19.51 -7.85 -9.43
N PRO A 287 18.63 -6.92 -9.06
CA PRO A 287 17.61 -6.38 -9.97
C PRO A 287 18.25 -5.46 -11.03
N THR A 288 17.59 -5.34 -12.16
CA THR A 288 17.88 -4.33 -13.18
C THR A 288 17.50 -2.93 -12.68
N ARG A 289 17.98 -1.89 -13.38
CA ARG A 289 17.62 -0.49 -13.10
C ARG A 289 17.58 0.30 -14.39
N ASN A 290 16.74 1.34 -14.43
CA ASN A 290 16.84 2.36 -15.47
C ASN A 290 17.51 3.63 -14.91
N HIS A 291 17.82 4.58 -15.79
CA HIS A 291 18.54 5.78 -15.41
C HIS A 291 17.68 6.86 -14.72
N TYR A 292 16.35 6.68 -14.65
CA TYR A 292 15.51 7.48 -13.75
C TYR A 292 15.70 7.09 -12.28
N GLY A 293 16.50 6.05 -11.99
CA GLY A 293 16.66 5.48 -10.67
C GLY A 293 15.54 4.50 -10.27
N ILE A 294 14.65 4.17 -11.21
CA ILE A 294 13.58 3.18 -11.01
C ILE A 294 14.20 1.78 -10.99
N ILE A 295 13.80 1.00 -9.99
CA ILE A 295 14.25 -0.37 -9.81
C ILE A 295 13.42 -1.28 -10.68
N GLY A 296 14.10 -2.01 -11.55
CA GLY A 296 13.51 -3.01 -12.42
C GLY A 296 13.47 -4.40 -11.79
N PRO A 297 13.03 -5.39 -12.57
CA PRO A 297 12.99 -6.77 -12.10
C PRO A 297 14.37 -7.43 -12.06
N ILE A 298 14.50 -8.44 -11.22
CA ILE A 298 15.50 -9.47 -11.34
C ILE A 298 15.12 -10.30 -12.57
N PRO A 299 16.06 -10.56 -13.51
CA PRO A 299 15.77 -11.39 -14.67
C PRO A 299 15.31 -12.80 -14.29
N GLN A 300 14.32 -13.37 -15.01
CA GLN A 300 13.80 -14.71 -14.74
C GLN A 300 14.91 -15.78 -14.68
N SER A 301 15.94 -15.65 -15.52
CA SER A 301 17.10 -16.56 -15.56
C SER A 301 17.88 -16.64 -14.25
N GLU A 302 17.81 -15.62 -13.40
CA GLU A 302 18.46 -15.60 -12.10
C GLU A 302 17.81 -16.55 -11.08
N PHE A 303 16.55 -16.93 -11.31
CA PHE A 303 15.78 -17.83 -10.45
C PHE A 303 15.98 -19.31 -10.83
N THR A 304 17.10 -19.67 -11.43
CA THR A 304 17.41 -21.05 -11.74
C THR A 304 18.44 -21.61 -10.77
N ARG A 305 18.35 -22.92 -10.52
CA ARG A 305 19.28 -23.63 -9.65
C ARG A 305 20.74 -23.42 -10.09
N GLU A 306 21.01 -23.52 -11.40
CA GLU A 306 22.34 -23.40 -11.98
C GLU A 306 22.96 -22.01 -11.73
N VAL A 307 22.16 -20.95 -11.82
CA VAL A 307 22.64 -19.58 -11.57
C VAL A 307 22.87 -19.34 -10.10
N ILE A 308 21.99 -19.83 -9.23
CA ILE A 308 22.15 -19.72 -7.78
C ILE A 308 23.39 -20.51 -7.32
N GLU A 309 23.62 -21.73 -7.83
CA GLU A 309 24.83 -22.52 -7.54
C GLU A 309 26.10 -21.79 -7.99
N LYS A 310 26.13 -21.14 -9.15
CA LYS A 310 27.26 -20.30 -9.59
C LYS A 310 27.51 -19.12 -8.65
N LYS A 311 26.45 -18.47 -8.16
CA LYS A 311 26.57 -17.36 -7.19
C LYS A 311 27.08 -17.85 -5.83
N ILE A 312 26.68 -19.05 -5.38
CA ILE A 312 27.22 -19.69 -4.18
C ILE A 312 28.71 -19.95 -4.35
N ALA A 313 29.13 -20.53 -5.48
CA ALA A 313 30.53 -20.79 -5.78
C ALA A 313 31.41 -19.51 -5.84
N ALA A 314 30.82 -18.41 -6.29
CA ALA A 314 31.50 -17.12 -6.38
C ALA A 314 31.50 -16.32 -5.07
N ASN A 315 30.77 -16.75 -4.05
CA ASN A 315 30.66 -16.02 -2.79
C ASN A 315 31.90 -16.29 -1.88
N PRO A 316 32.72 -15.28 -1.56
CA PRO A 316 33.91 -15.47 -0.71
C PRO A 316 33.58 -16.03 0.68
N LEU A 317 32.38 -15.75 1.21
CA LEU A 317 31.91 -16.25 2.52
C LEU A 317 31.61 -17.75 2.51
N LEU A 318 31.51 -18.38 1.33
CA LEU A 318 31.25 -19.79 1.12
C LEU A 318 32.42 -20.53 0.48
N ALA A 319 33.62 -19.97 0.60
CA ALA A 319 34.85 -20.60 0.07
C ALA A 319 35.02 -22.03 0.62
N GLY A 320 35.18 -23.01 -0.29
CA GLY A 320 35.34 -24.42 0.08
C GLY A 320 34.04 -25.19 0.26
N VAL A 321 32.88 -24.55 0.10
CA VAL A 321 31.54 -25.20 0.12
C VAL A 321 31.23 -25.71 -1.28
N ASP A 322 30.82 -26.99 -1.42
CA ASP A 322 30.29 -27.51 -2.70
C ASP A 322 28.86 -26.95 -2.96
N PRO A 323 28.70 -26.10 -3.98
CA PRO A 323 27.40 -25.47 -4.26
C PRO A 323 26.27 -26.47 -4.52
N LYS A 324 26.58 -27.66 -5.04
CA LYS A 324 25.59 -28.72 -5.34
C LYS A 324 25.02 -29.36 -4.09
N GLN A 325 25.72 -29.29 -2.97
CA GLN A 325 25.30 -29.82 -1.67
C GLN A 325 24.51 -28.78 -0.85
N VAL A 326 24.46 -27.53 -1.30
CA VAL A 326 23.75 -26.47 -0.61
C VAL A 326 22.28 -26.46 -1.05
N LYS A 327 21.38 -26.62 -0.10
CA LYS A 327 19.95 -26.32 -0.27
C LYS A 327 19.67 -24.98 0.42
N PRO A 328 19.44 -23.88 -0.33
CA PRO A 328 19.15 -22.60 0.30
C PRO A 328 17.92 -22.70 1.20
N ARG A 329 18.01 -22.10 2.38
CA ARG A 329 16.96 -22.21 3.40
C ARG A 329 15.72 -21.41 3.04
N ILE A 330 15.90 -20.23 2.47
CA ILE A 330 14.86 -19.31 2.08
C ILE A 330 15.25 -18.54 0.83
N LEU A 331 14.26 -18.31 -0.06
CA LEU A 331 14.30 -17.19 -1.01
C LEU A 331 13.42 -16.08 -0.46
N THR A 332 13.95 -14.87 -0.31
CA THR A 332 13.16 -13.68 -0.03
C THR A 332 13.19 -12.71 -1.22
N LEU A 333 12.01 -12.40 -1.75
CA LEU A 333 11.82 -11.52 -2.89
C LEU A 333 10.91 -10.35 -2.52
N THR A 334 11.31 -9.13 -2.90
CA THR A 334 10.43 -7.96 -2.89
C THR A 334 9.44 -8.09 -4.05
N GLN A 335 8.24 -8.56 -3.76
CA GLN A 335 7.22 -8.90 -4.78
C GLN A 335 6.70 -7.67 -5.54
N SER A 336 6.70 -6.50 -4.90
CA SER A 336 6.42 -5.23 -5.55
C SER A 336 7.48 -4.21 -5.22
N THR A 337 8.17 -3.68 -6.24
CA THR A 337 9.04 -2.52 -6.05
C THR A 337 8.21 -1.27 -5.69
N TYR A 338 8.85 -0.21 -5.22
CA TYR A 338 8.19 1.08 -4.98
C TYR A 338 7.40 1.56 -6.20
N ASP A 339 8.04 1.48 -7.38
CA ASP A 339 7.46 1.99 -8.63
C ASP A 339 6.47 1.02 -9.27
N GLY A 340 6.23 -0.15 -8.65
CA GLY A 340 5.15 -1.06 -9.00
C GLY A 340 5.54 -2.22 -9.92
N VAL A 341 6.81 -2.56 -10.05
CA VAL A 341 7.22 -3.76 -10.81
C VAL A 341 6.91 -5.01 -9.98
N LEU A 342 6.12 -5.91 -10.55
CA LEU A 342 5.64 -7.15 -9.96
C LEU A 342 6.28 -8.36 -10.66
N TYR A 343 6.33 -9.50 -9.94
CA TYR A 343 6.80 -10.78 -10.47
C TYR A 343 5.65 -11.79 -10.58
N ASN A 344 5.73 -12.66 -11.60
CA ASN A 344 4.85 -13.83 -11.69
C ASN A 344 5.27 -14.87 -10.65
N THR A 345 4.52 -14.95 -9.56
CA THR A 345 4.83 -15.83 -8.42
C THR A 345 4.72 -17.29 -8.74
N GLU A 346 3.82 -17.68 -9.65
CA GLU A 346 3.65 -19.07 -10.08
C GLU A 346 4.89 -19.59 -10.82
N THR A 347 5.49 -18.74 -11.67
CA THR A 347 6.76 -19.05 -12.33
C THR A 347 7.89 -19.27 -11.29
N ILE A 348 8.00 -18.40 -10.31
CA ILE A 348 9.05 -18.51 -9.26
C ILE A 348 8.82 -19.78 -8.42
N LYS A 349 7.59 -20.05 -8.00
CA LYS A 349 7.24 -21.28 -7.30
C LYS A 349 7.66 -22.53 -8.10
N SER A 350 7.35 -22.55 -9.38
CA SER A 350 7.69 -23.67 -10.27
C SER A 350 9.20 -23.86 -10.47
N LEU A 351 9.97 -22.76 -10.58
CA LEU A 351 11.42 -22.83 -10.80
C LEU A 351 12.21 -23.30 -9.57
N LEU A 352 11.69 -22.99 -8.37
CA LEU A 352 12.46 -23.15 -7.12
C LEU A 352 11.90 -24.21 -6.17
N ASP A 353 10.71 -24.78 -6.44
CA ASP A 353 10.16 -25.86 -5.64
C ASP A 353 11.11 -27.08 -5.62
N GLY A 354 11.35 -27.63 -4.43
CA GLY A 354 12.30 -28.71 -4.20
C GLY A 354 13.78 -28.27 -4.12
N TYR A 355 14.13 -27.06 -4.55
CA TYR A 355 15.49 -26.51 -4.43
C TYR A 355 15.65 -25.62 -3.19
N VAL A 356 14.67 -24.77 -2.89
CA VAL A 356 14.62 -23.97 -1.65
C VAL A 356 13.59 -24.54 -0.67
N ASP A 357 13.81 -24.39 0.62
CA ASP A 357 12.86 -24.85 1.64
C ASP A 357 11.66 -23.93 1.78
N THR A 358 11.88 -22.64 1.66
CA THR A 358 10.88 -21.59 1.91
C THR A 358 10.93 -20.52 0.83
N LEU A 359 9.76 -20.13 0.33
CA LEU A 359 9.54 -19.00 -0.54
C LEU A 359 8.88 -17.90 0.28
N HIS A 360 9.55 -16.76 0.40
CA HIS A 360 9.05 -15.60 1.11
C HIS A 360 8.91 -14.42 0.14
N PHE A 361 7.66 -14.00 -0.07
CA PHE A 361 7.32 -12.84 -0.88
C PHE A 361 7.02 -11.65 0.06
N ASP A 362 7.90 -10.65 0.05
CA ASP A 362 7.63 -9.38 0.73
C ASP A 362 6.63 -8.59 -0.12
N GLU A 363 5.37 -8.69 0.25
CA GLU A 363 4.22 -8.03 -0.36
C GLU A 363 3.78 -6.78 0.44
N ALA A 364 4.70 -6.12 1.13
CA ALA A 364 4.39 -4.92 1.92
C ALA A 364 3.67 -3.84 1.09
N TRP A 365 3.90 -3.80 -0.21
CA TRP A 365 3.28 -2.88 -1.16
C TRP A 365 2.21 -3.53 -2.06
N LEU A 366 1.72 -4.76 -1.73
CA LEU A 366 0.85 -5.52 -2.62
C LEU A 366 -0.35 -6.21 -1.93
N PRO A 367 -0.86 -5.78 -0.76
CA PRO A 367 -1.92 -6.51 -0.07
C PRO A 367 -3.27 -6.50 -0.80
N HIS A 368 -3.47 -5.61 -1.77
CA HIS A 368 -4.70 -5.44 -2.55
C HIS A 368 -4.83 -6.41 -3.73
N ALA A 369 -3.72 -6.96 -4.21
CA ALA A 369 -3.68 -7.67 -5.49
C ALA A 369 -4.54 -8.95 -5.53
N ALA A 370 -4.67 -9.66 -4.41
CA ALA A 370 -5.45 -10.90 -4.32
C ALA A 370 -6.96 -10.72 -4.61
N PHE A 371 -7.47 -9.48 -4.56
CA PHE A 371 -8.91 -9.18 -4.63
C PHE A 371 -9.39 -8.73 -6.00
N HIS A 372 -8.49 -8.60 -6.97
CA HIS A 372 -8.89 -8.21 -8.31
C HIS A 372 -8.20 -9.05 -9.38
N LYS A 373 -8.99 -9.61 -10.31
CA LYS A 373 -8.52 -10.46 -11.43
C LYS A 373 -7.45 -9.79 -12.31
N PHE A 374 -7.37 -8.47 -12.29
CA PHE A 374 -6.36 -7.70 -13.03
C PHE A 374 -4.92 -8.09 -12.67
N TYR A 375 -4.66 -8.51 -11.42
CA TYR A 375 -3.32 -8.89 -10.98
C TYR A 375 -2.95 -10.34 -11.32
N GLY A 376 -3.92 -11.19 -11.67
CA GLY A 376 -3.69 -12.57 -12.15
C GLY A 376 -2.71 -13.35 -11.26
N THR A 377 -1.57 -13.75 -11.82
CA THR A 377 -0.52 -14.57 -11.16
C THR A 377 0.57 -13.75 -10.45
N TYR A 378 0.41 -12.44 -10.32
CA TYR A 378 1.44 -11.53 -9.81
C TYR A 378 1.34 -11.25 -8.30
N HIS A 379 0.81 -12.19 -7.52
CA HIS A 379 0.79 -12.16 -6.05
C HIS A 379 0.86 -13.58 -5.49
N ALA A 380 1.38 -13.73 -4.28
CA ALA A 380 1.70 -15.05 -3.71
C ALA A 380 0.48 -15.81 -3.20
N MET A 381 -0.46 -15.13 -2.53
CA MET A 381 -1.67 -15.68 -1.95
C MET A 381 -2.89 -15.29 -2.77
N GLY A 382 -3.96 -16.07 -2.68
CA GLY A 382 -5.22 -15.80 -3.37
C GLY A 382 -5.80 -17.06 -4.00
N LYS A 383 -7.06 -16.94 -4.43
CA LYS A 383 -7.78 -18.06 -5.03
C LYS A 383 -7.09 -18.56 -6.30
N GLY A 384 -6.89 -19.86 -6.42
CA GLY A 384 -6.28 -20.47 -7.58
C GLY A 384 -4.74 -20.40 -7.64
N ARG A 385 -4.07 -19.94 -6.57
CA ARG A 385 -2.60 -19.98 -6.48
C ARG A 385 -2.10 -21.40 -6.30
N THR A 386 -1.04 -21.76 -7.06
CA THR A 386 -0.43 -23.09 -6.97
C THR A 386 0.22 -23.29 -5.62
N ARG A 387 0.00 -24.46 -5.05
CA ARG A 387 0.68 -24.92 -3.84
C ARG A 387 1.93 -25.69 -4.25
N PRO A 388 3.14 -25.22 -3.87
CA PRO A 388 4.37 -25.96 -4.13
C PRO A 388 4.34 -27.34 -3.50
N LYS A 389 5.10 -28.29 -4.06
CA LYS A 389 5.16 -29.65 -3.51
C LYS A 389 5.92 -29.67 -2.18
N GLU A 390 7.07 -29.01 -2.11
CA GLU A 390 7.97 -29.06 -0.96
C GLU A 390 8.12 -27.71 -0.25
N ALA A 391 8.23 -26.62 -1.00
CA ALA A 391 8.51 -25.29 -0.43
C ALA A 391 7.29 -24.71 0.27
N MET A 392 7.46 -24.26 1.53
CA MET A 392 6.47 -23.44 2.23
C MET A 392 6.45 -22.03 1.61
N THR A 393 5.27 -21.44 1.49
CA THR A 393 5.14 -20.07 0.95
C THR A 393 4.67 -19.11 2.03
N TYR A 394 5.41 -18.03 2.23
CA TYR A 394 5.05 -16.91 3.10
C TYR A 394 4.85 -15.64 2.30
N ALA A 395 3.85 -14.85 2.65
CA ALA A 395 3.67 -13.49 2.18
C ALA A 395 3.55 -12.56 3.38
N THR A 396 4.36 -11.52 3.42
CA THR A 396 4.31 -10.50 4.47
C THR A 396 3.75 -9.21 3.88
N GLN A 397 2.66 -8.70 4.47
CA GLN A 397 1.89 -7.60 3.91
C GLN A 397 1.73 -6.46 4.92
N SER A 398 1.93 -5.21 4.46
CA SER A 398 1.58 -4.02 5.24
C SER A 398 0.12 -3.64 4.97
N THR A 399 -0.76 -4.01 5.87
CA THR A 399 -2.18 -3.65 5.79
C THR A 399 -2.38 -2.14 5.73
N HIS A 400 -1.56 -1.39 6.48
CA HIS A 400 -1.66 0.08 6.57
C HIS A 400 -1.22 0.85 5.33
N LYS A 401 -0.51 0.24 4.36
CA LYS A 401 0.01 0.99 3.20
C LYS A 401 -1.03 1.20 2.11
N LEU A 402 -1.79 0.18 1.79
CA LEU A 402 -2.74 0.19 0.67
C LEU A 402 -4.16 -0.17 1.07
N LEU A 403 -4.36 -0.87 2.17
CA LEU A 403 -5.66 -1.18 2.78
C LEU A 403 -5.95 -0.25 3.96
N ALA A 404 -7.07 -0.45 4.63
CA ALA A 404 -7.56 0.44 5.68
C ALA A 404 -6.99 0.15 7.09
N GLY A 405 -5.69 -0.14 7.19
CA GLY A 405 -5.00 -0.37 8.46
C GLY A 405 -4.45 0.91 9.09
N ILE A 406 -4.42 0.97 10.41
CA ILE A 406 -3.68 2.00 11.17
C ILE A 406 -2.17 1.73 10.97
N SER A 407 -1.33 2.78 11.00
CA SER A 407 0.13 2.62 10.90
C SER A 407 0.64 1.50 11.80
N GLN A 408 1.58 0.68 11.29
CA GLN A 408 2.09 -0.55 11.87
C GLN A 408 1.20 -1.80 11.66
N ALA A 409 -0.06 -1.68 11.23
CA ALA A 409 -0.88 -2.84 10.89
C ALA A 409 -0.23 -3.65 9.75
N SER A 410 0.01 -4.92 10.01
CA SER A 410 0.67 -5.85 9.10
C SER A 410 0.15 -7.27 9.34
N GLN A 411 0.50 -8.19 8.44
CA GLN A 411 0.15 -9.60 8.59
C GLN A 411 1.17 -10.52 7.92
N VAL A 412 1.27 -11.74 8.43
CA VAL A 412 1.98 -12.85 7.81
C VAL A 412 0.93 -13.84 7.31
N LEU A 413 0.92 -14.07 6.01
CA LEU A 413 0.10 -15.10 5.37
C LEU A 413 0.96 -16.31 5.03
N VAL A 414 0.46 -17.50 5.28
CA VAL A 414 1.19 -18.76 5.02
C VAL A 414 0.34 -19.69 4.16
N GLN A 415 0.97 -20.23 3.12
CA GLN A 415 0.46 -21.35 2.35
C GLN A 415 1.34 -22.57 2.64
N ASP A 416 0.73 -23.62 3.20
CA ASP A 416 1.37 -24.91 3.39
C ASP A 416 1.83 -25.50 2.05
N SER A 417 2.88 -26.31 2.06
CA SER A 417 3.23 -27.08 0.87
C SER A 417 2.33 -28.34 0.78
N GLN A 418 2.47 -29.10 -0.32
CA GLN A 418 1.73 -30.36 -0.44
C GLN A 418 2.21 -31.43 0.56
N THR A 419 3.47 -31.36 0.99
CA THR A 419 4.11 -32.34 1.87
C THR A 419 4.35 -31.87 3.29
N ARG A 420 4.27 -30.56 3.55
CA ARG A 420 4.53 -29.98 4.88
C ARG A 420 3.43 -29.00 5.26
N LYS A 421 3.08 -29.01 6.54
CA LYS A 421 2.19 -28.04 7.16
C LYS A 421 2.96 -27.19 8.16
N LEU A 422 2.52 -25.94 8.33
CA LEU A 422 3.04 -25.08 9.37
C LEU A 422 2.69 -25.65 10.74
N ASP A 423 3.71 -25.82 11.59
CA ASP A 423 3.50 -25.94 13.02
C ASP A 423 3.33 -24.54 13.61
N THR A 424 2.10 -24.17 13.91
CA THR A 424 1.77 -22.84 14.40
C THR A 424 2.35 -22.56 15.78
N HIS A 425 2.56 -23.60 16.60
CA HIS A 425 3.18 -23.45 17.92
C HIS A 425 4.66 -23.09 17.79
N LEU A 426 5.40 -23.77 16.91
CA LEU A 426 6.80 -23.44 16.64
C LEU A 426 6.96 -22.09 15.93
N PHE A 427 6.02 -21.70 15.07
CA PHE A 427 6.01 -20.36 14.48
C PHE A 427 5.81 -19.29 15.54
N ASN A 428 4.97 -19.57 16.54
CA ASN A 428 4.69 -18.62 17.63
C ASN A 428 5.93 -18.31 18.47
N GLU A 429 6.88 -19.24 18.63
CA GLU A 429 8.15 -18.94 19.31
C GLU A 429 8.92 -17.81 18.62
N ALA A 430 8.99 -17.82 17.28
CA ALA A 430 9.59 -16.73 16.52
C ALA A 430 8.75 -15.45 16.54
N TYR A 431 7.42 -15.58 16.57
CA TYR A 431 6.48 -14.47 16.68
C TYR A 431 6.67 -13.71 18.00
N LEU A 432 6.76 -14.42 19.11
CA LEU A 432 6.94 -13.87 20.46
C LEU A 432 8.26 -13.09 20.61
N MET A 433 9.33 -13.50 19.92
CA MET A 433 10.62 -12.79 19.94
C MET A 433 10.50 -11.34 19.43
N HIS A 434 9.49 -11.04 18.63
CA HIS A 434 9.33 -9.77 17.94
C HIS A 434 8.05 -9.01 18.32
N THR A 435 7.26 -9.54 19.24
CA THR A 435 5.98 -8.95 19.63
C THR A 435 6.05 -8.42 21.08
N SER A 436 5.57 -7.21 21.28
CA SER A 436 5.37 -6.67 22.63
C SER A 436 4.36 -7.51 23.39
N THR A 437 4.59 -7.72 24.70
CA THR A 437 3.61 -8.32 25.60
C THR A 437 2.39 -7.42 25.85
N SER A 438 2.43 -6.18 25.38
CA SER A 438 1.34 -5.20 25.47
C SER A 438 1.05 -4.63 24.07
N PRO A 439 0.49 -5.44 23.14
CA PRO A 439 0.20 -4.97 21.79
C PRO A 439 -0.92 -3.91 21.80
N GLN A 440 -0.85 -2.98 20.86
CA GLN A 440 -1.85 -1.93 20.71
C GLN A 440 -3.12 -2.49 20.02
N TYR A 441 -4.23 -2.53 20.75
CA TYR A 441 -5.46 -3.21 20.29
C TYR A 441 -6.16 -2.52 19.14
N ALA A 442 -6.06 -1.19 19.00
CA ALA A 442 -6.60 -0.50 17.82
C ALA A 442 -5.89 -0.94 16.52
N ILE A 443 -4.61 -1.32 16.57
CA ILE A 443 -3.90 -1.86 15.42
C ILE A 443 -4.45 -3.24 15.06
N ILE A 444 -4.67 -4.13 16.06
CA ILE A 444 -5.27 -5.46 15.82
C ILE A 444 -6.66 -5.31 15.20
N ALA A 445 -7.50 -4.43 15.79
CA ALA A 445 -8.83 -4.15 15.27
C ALA A 445 -8.78 -3.62 13.83
N SER A 446 -7.79 -2.78 13.50
CA SER A 446 -7.64 -2.28 12.14
C SER A 446 -7.21 -3.36 11.14
N CYS A 447 -6.41 -4.37 11.55
CA CYS A 447 -6.10 -5.54 10.71
C CYS A 447 -7.38 -6.34 10.42
N ASP A 448 -8.19 -6.58 11.45
CA ASP A 448 -9.44 -7.33 11.37
C ASP A 448 -10.46 -6.64 10.45
N VAL A 449 -10.69 -5.34 10.67
CA VAL A 449 -11.59 -4.52 9.84
C VAL A 449 -11.09 -4.42 8.40
N ALA A 450 -9.78 -4.18 8.20
CA ALA A 450 -9.21 -4.11 6.86
C ALA A 450 -9.36 -5.42 6.09
N ALA A 451 -9.20 -6.57 6.75
CA ALA A 451 -9.45 -7.88 6.14
C ALA A 451 -10.93 -8.03 5.77
N ALA A 452 -11.85 -7.69 6.67
CA ALA A 452 -13.29 -7.76 6.42
C ALA A 452 -13.73 -6.84 5.25
N MET A 453 -13.16 -5.64 5.14
CA MET A 453 -13.43 -4.73 4.01
C MET A 453 -13.01 -5.33 2.65
N MET A 454 -12.08 -6.26 2.66
CA MET A 454 -11.62 -6.94 1.44
C MET A 454 -12.44 -8.18 1.08
N GLU A 455 -13.44 -8.56 1.87
CA GLU A 455 -14.37 -9.64 1.52
C GLU A 455 -15.06 -9.32 0.16
N PRO A 456 -14.98 -10.23 -0.83
CA PRO A 456 -15.68 -10.02 -2.09
C PRO A 456 -17.22 -9.95 -1.90
N PRO A 457 -17.94 -9.10 -2.65
CA PRO A 457 -17.47 -8.29 -3.77
C PRO A 457 -16.87 -6.93 -3.39
N GLY A 458 -17.04 -6.48 -2.14
CA GLY A 458 -16.64 -5.16 -1.68
C GLY A 458 -15.15 -4.85 -1.92
N GLY A 459 -14.27 -5.77 -1.55
CA GLY A 459 -12.83 -5.63 -1.78
C GLY A 459 -12.47 -5.51 -3.27
N THR A 460 -13.15 -6.26 -4.14
CA THR A 460 -12.97 -6.15 -5.59
C THR A 460 -13.34 -4.75 -6.08
N ALA A 461 -14.46 -4.22 -5.61
CA ALA A 461 -14.92 -2.87 -5.98
C ALA A 461 -13.93 -1.77 -5.53
N LEU A 462 -13.40 -1.88 -4.30
CA LEU A 462 -12.41 -0.93 -3.78
C LEU A 462 -11.11 -0.92 -4.60
N VAL A 463 -10.62 -2.10 -4.98
CA VAL A 463 -9.41 -2.21 -5.82
C VAL A 463 -9.67 -1.71 -7.23
N GLU A 464 -10.83 -2.02 -7.82
CA GLU A 464 -11.22 -1.53 -9.14
C GLU A 464 -11.30 0.01 -9.18
N GLU A 465 -11.85 0.64 -8.14
CA GLU A 465 -11.90 2.10 -8.00
C GLU A 465 -10.49 2.69 -7.96
N SER A 466 -9.56 2.10 -7.19
CA SER A 466 -8.17 2.54 -7.13
C SER A 466 -7.46 2.46 -8.48
N ILE A 467 -7.66 1.35 -9.21
CA ILE A 467 -7.10 1.17 -10.56
C ILE A 467 -7.68 2.23 -11.50
N LYS A 468 -9.00 2.44 -11.46
CA LYS A 468 -9.68 3.41 -12.33
C LYS A 468 -9.16 4.83 -12.09
N GLU A 469 -9.07 5.27 -10.84
CA GLU A 469 -8.56 6.60 -10.51
C GLU A 469 -7.09 6.80 -10.96
N ALA A 470 -6.26 5.78 -10.81
CA ALA A 470 -4.88 5.81 -11.30
C ALA A 470 -4.81 5.94 -12.83
N LEU A 471 -5.71 5.27 -13.55
CA LEU A 471 -5.78 5.33 -15.01
C LEU A 471 -6.36 6.67 -15.50
N ASP A 472 -7.35 7.21 -14.81
CA ASP A 472 -7.94 8.51 -15.11
C ASP A 472 -6.91 9.64 -14.91
N PHE A 473 -6.09 9.57 -13.85
CA PHE A 473 -4.94 10.46 -13.68
C PHE A 473 -3.97 10.37 -14.86
N ARG A 474 -3.59 9.16 -15.30
CA ARG A 474 -2.67 8.97 -16.43
C ARG A 474 -3.26 9.53 -17.74
N ARG A 475 -4.58 9.37 -17.96
CA ARG A 475 -5.30 9.97 -19.09
C ARG A 475 -5.28 11.48 -19.06
N ALA A 476 -5.54 12.06 -17.87
CA ALA A 476 -5.49 13.51 -17.68
C ALA A 476 -4.09 14.09 -17.98
N MET A 477 -3.04 13.43 -17.45
CA MET A 477 -1.66 13.87 -17.73
C MET A 477 -1.33 13.83 -19.22
N ARG A 478 -1.78 12.78 -19.95
CA ARG A 478 -1.60 12.69 -21.40
C ARG A 478 -2.44 13.71 -22.19
N LYS A 479 -3.63 14.04 -21.70
CA LYS A 479 -4.47 15.07 -22.30
C LYS A 479 -3.76 16.42 -22.25
N VAL A 480 -3.24 16.77 -21.07
CA VAL A 480 -2.48 18.02 -20.88
C VAL A 480 -1.22 18.04 -21.77
N ASP A 481 -0.47 16.94 -21.87
CA ASP A 481 0.71 16.82 -22.75
C ASP A 481 0.34 17.10 -24.21
N LYS A 482 -0.79 16.56 -24.68
CA LYS A 482 -1.29 16.83 -26.05
C LYS A 482 -1.71 18.28 -26.27
N GLU A 483 -2.29 18.92 -25.25
CA GLU A 483 -2.70 20.34 -25.31
C GLU A 483 -1.49 21.27 -25.42
N PHE A 484 -0.39 20.97 -24.69
CA PHE A 484 0.87 21.71 -24.82
C PHE A 484 1.64 21.41 -26.11
N GLY A 485 1.40 20.27 -26.75
CA GLY A 485 1.92 19.93 -28.06
C GLY A 485 3.44 19.73 -28.09
N LYS A 486 4.20 20.74 -28.60
CA LYS A 486 5.67 20.68 -28.67
C LYS A 486 6.36 21.24 -27.43
N ASP A 487 5.60 21.87 -26.55
CA ASP A 487 6.12 22.40 -25.29
C ASP A 487 6.30 21.27 -24.28
N TRP A 488 7.06 21.53 -23.22
CA TRP A 488 7.36 20.50 -22.23
C TRP A 488 6.20 20.24 -21.27
N TRP A 489 6.08 18.98 -20.82
CA TRP A 489 5.17 18.58 -19.77
C TRP A 489 5.75 17.39 -18.98
N PHE A 490 5.17 17.12 -17.84
CA PHE A 490 5.46 15.94 -17.01
C PHE A 490 4.87 14.68 -17.64
N LYS A 491 5.55 13.54 -17.49
CA LYS A 491 5.08 12.26 -18.00
C LYS A 491 4.87 11.28 -16.86
N VAL A 492 3.89 10.41 -16.97
CA VAL A 492 3.74 9.30 -16.02
C VAL A 492 4.39 8.06 -16.63
N TRP A 493 5.40 7.53 -15.92
CA TRP A 493 6.11 6.34 -16.35
C TRP A 493 5.16 5.14 -16.45
N GLY A 494 5.20 4.41 -17.56
CA GLY A 494 4.31 3.29 -17.85
C GLY A 494 4.16 3.01 -19.33
N PRO A 495 3.31 2.05 -19.71
CA PRO A 495 3.07 1.69 -21.13
C PRO A 495 2.65 2.88 -21.98
N ASP A 496 3.16 2.93 -23.23
CA ASP A 496 2.82 4.00 -24.17
C ASP A 496 1.34 3.98 -24.60
N LYS A 497 0.73 2.81 -24.60
CA LYS A 497 -0.70 2.63 -24.92
C LYS A 497 -1.53 2.64 -23.65
N LEU A 498 -2.61 3.39 -23.67
CA LEU A 498 -3.59 3.47 -22.59
C LEU A 498 -4.98 3.47 -23.21
N ASN A 499 -5.89 2.64 -22.70
CA ASN A 499 -7.27 2.62 -23.16
C ASN A 499 -7.95 3.97 -22.91
N ALA A 500 -8.89 4.33 -23.78
CA ALA A 500 -9.61 5.59 -23.68
C ALA A 500 -10.44 5.70 -22.40
N ASP A 501 -10.98 4.58 -21.94
CA ASP A 501 -11.80 4.44 -20.75
C ASP A 501 -11.59 3.10 -20.03
N GLY A 502 -12.23 2.92 -18.90
CA GLY A 502 -12.19 1.69 -18.11
C GLY A 502 -10.81 1.34 -17.56
N ILE A 503 -10.66 0.13 -17.04
CA ILE A 503 -9.40 -0.35 -16.45
C ILE A 503 -8.49 -1.09 -17.45
N GLY A 504 -8.97 -1.41 -18.66
CA GLY A 504 -8.21 -2.16 -19.65
C GLY A 504 -7.99 -3.62 -19.28
N ARG A 505 -6.96 -4.23 -19.89
CA ARG A 505 -6.59 -5.63 -19.64
C ARG A 505 -5.25 -5.71 -18.91
N GLN A 506 -5.04 -6.77 -18.17
CA GLN A 506 -3.77 -7.10 -17.52
C GLN A 506 -2.61 -7.09 -18.51
N ASP A 507 -2.79 -7.70 -19.70
CA ASP A 507 -1.76 -7.83 -20.74
C ASP A 507 -1.16 -6.48 -21.17
N ASP A 508 -1.95 -5.40 -21.08
CA ASP A 508 -1.50 -4.05 -21.46
C ASP A 508 -0.45 -3.50 -20.45
N TRP A 509 -0.30 -4.17 -19.29
CA TRP A 509 0.59 -3.78 -18.18
C TRP A 509 1.72 -4.76 -17.95
N VAL A 510 1.74 -5.89 -18.67
CA VAL A 510 2.85 -6.84 -18.66
C VAL A 510 4.04 -6.22 -19.41
N LEU A 511 5.21 -6.19 -18.77
CA LEU A 511 6.42 -5.63 -19.35
C LEU A 511 6.91 -6.52 -20.51
N GLN A 512 7.12 -5.92 -21.67
CA GLN A 512 7.57 -6.63 -22.87
C GLN A 512 9.03 -6.26 -23.21
N ALA A 513 9.82 -7.23 -23.63
CA ALA A 513 11.24 -7.06 -23.96
C ALA A 513 11.54 -5.95 -24.99
N ASN A 514 10.60 -5.70 -25.90
CA ASN A 514 10.78 -4.75 -27.01
C ASN A 514 10.34 -3.32 -26.68
N GLU A 515 9.74 -3.11 -25.53
CA GLU A 515 9.26 -1.78 -25.11
C GLU A 515 10.39 -0.99 -24.47
N LYS A 516 10.63 0.21 -25.00
CA LYS A 516 11.73 1.07 -24.55
C LYS A 516 11.39 1.90 -23.31
N TRP A 517 10.09 2.09 -23.04
CA TRP A 517 9.64 2.99 -21.98
C TRP A 517 10.13 2.58 -20.57
N HIS A 518 10.27 1.26 -20.32
CA HIS A 518 10.69 0.79 -19.00
C HIS A 518 12.23 0.86 -18.77
N GLY A 519 13.04 0.73 -19.83
CA GLY A 519 14.49 0.87 -19.73
C GLY A 519 15.24 -0.30 -19.05
N PHE A 520 14.61 -1.49 -18.91
CA PHE A 520 15.21 -2.64 -18.20
C PHE A 520 15.88 -3.69 -19.12
N GLY A 521 15.90 -3.43 -20.43
CA GLY A 521 16.46 -4.39 -21.39
C GLY A 521 15.52 -5.55 -21.71
N ASN A 522 16.10 -6.72 -22.00
CA ASN A 522 15.33 -7.91 -22.35
C ASN A 522 14.69 -8.55 -21.14
N LEU A 523 13.38 -8.70 -21.16
CA LEU A 523 12.59 -9.33 -20.13
C LEU A 523 11.94 -10.61 -20.66
N ALA A 524 11.76 -11.61 -19.78
CA ALA A 524 11.05 -12.83 -20.12
C ALA A 524 9.54 -12.53 -20.29
N PRO A 525 8.89 -13.06 -21.35
CA PRO A 525 7.47 -12.84 -21.59
C PRO A 525 6.61 -13.26 -20.40
N GLY A 526 5.67 -12.42 -19.99
CA GLY A 526 4.72 -12.72 -18.92
C GLY A 526 5.31 -12.84 -17.51
N PHE A 527 6.60 -12.54 -17.32
CA PHE A 527 7.25 -12.69 -16.02
C PHE A 527 7.06 -11.48 -15.12
N ASN A 528 6.97 -10.28 -15.67
CA ASN A 528 6.83 -9.04 -14.90
C ASN A 528 5.67 -8.19 -15.40
N MET A 529 5.06 -7.47 -14.48
CA MET A 529 3.95 -6.56 -14.72
C MET A 529 4.18 -5.25 -13.98
N LEU A 530 3.67 -4.13 -14.51
CA LEU A 530 3.60 -2.87 -13.79
C LEU A 530 2.22 -2.71 -13.12
N ASP A 531 2.21 -2.44 -11.84
CA ASP A 531 0.99 -2.11 -11.08
C ASP A 531 0.51 -0.69 -11.41
N PRO A 532 -0.66 -0.51 -12.03
CA PRO A 532 -1.14 0.79 -12.48
C PRO A 532 -1.42 1.79 -11.34
N ILE A 533 -1.74 1.31 -10.13
CA ILE A 533 -2.03 2.18 -8.97
C ILE A 533 -0.78 2.87 -8.43
N LYS A 534 0.40 2.42 -8.84
CA LYS A 534 1.69 3.03 -8.52
C LYS A 534 2.12 3.91 -9.68
N SER A 535 2.13 5.21 -9.47
CA SER A 535 2.36 6.20 -10.52
C SER A 535 3.62 7.03 -10.24
N THR A 536 4.66 6.77 -11.04
CA THR A 536 5.89 7.55 -11.02
C THR A 536 5.81 8.62 -12.08
N VAL A 537 5.85 9.88 -11.66
CA VAL A 537 5.84 11.06 -12.54
C VAL A 537 7.28 11.43 -12.86
N ILE A 538 7.57 11.56 -14.14
CA ILE A 538 8.90 11.94 -14.66
C ILE A 538 8.91 13.43 -14.96
N THR A 539 9.92 14.13 -14.46
CA THR A 539 10.17 15.54 -14.75
C THR A 539 11.13 15.67 -15.95
N PRO A 540 11.06 16.77 -16.74
CA PRO A 540 11.93 16.98 -17.89
C PRO A 540 13.41 17.08 -17.52
N GLY A 541 14.30 16.65 -18.44
CA GLY A 541 15.75 16.84 -18.30
C GLY A 541 16.61 15.60 -18.39
N LEU A 542 16.01 14.43 -18.22
CA LEU A 542 16.69 13.12 -18.30
C LEU A 542 15.82 12.16 -19.11
N ASP A 543 16.41 11.32 -19.95
CA ASP A 543 15.69 10.22 -20.59
C ASP A 543 16.00 8.87 -19.91
N VAL A 544 15.23 7.84 -20.29
CA VAL A 544 15.35 6.50 -19.68
C VAL A 544 16.72 5.85 -19.94
N THR A 545 17.47 6.31 -20.94
CA THR A 545 18.81 5.81 -21.29
C THR A 545 19.93 6.53 -20.53
N GLY A 546 19.61 7.53 -19.72
CA GLY A 546 20.57 8.31 -18.93
C GLY A 546 21.13 9.54 -19.63
N LYS A 547 20.59 9.91 -20.80
CA LYS A 547 21.02 11.10 -21.52
C LYS A 547 20.36 12.33 -20.95
N PHE A 548 21.18 13.28 -20.50
CA PHE A 548 20.73 14.59 -20.05
C PHE A 548 20.33 15.47 -21.25
N ALA A 549 19.21 16.16 -21.13
CA ALA A 549 18.82 17.22 -22.05
C ALA A 549 19.63 18.50 -21.82
N LYS A 550 19.45 19.52 -22.67
CA LYS A 550 20.12 20.82 -22.49
C LYS A 550 19.62 21.57 -21.24
N THR A 551 18.33 21.41 -20.93
CA THR A 551 17.66 22.00 -19.78
C THR A 551 16.95 20.90 -18.99
N GLY A 552 16.73 21.10 -17.69
CA GLY A 552 16.03 20.11 -16.89
C GLY A 552 15.39 20.68 -15.63
N ILE A 553 14.46 19.91 -15.09
CA ILE A 553 13.69 20.26 -13.90
C ILE A 553 13.91 19.15 -12.85
N PRO A 554 14.82 19.35 -11.89
CA PRO A 554 15.02 18.40 -10.81
C PRO A 554 13.73 18.17 -10.00
N ALA A 555 13.40 16.92 -9.74
CA ALA A 555 12.15 16.58 -9.06
C ALA A 555 12.07 17.13 -7.63
N SER A 556 13.21 17.34 -6.96
CA SER A 556 13.25 17.91 -5.61
C SER A 556 12.66 19.31 -5.52
N ILE A 557 12.79 20.12 -6.57
CA ILE A 557 12.17 21.46 -6.63
C ILE A 557 10.67 21.32 -6.81
N VAL A 558 10.23 20.44 -7.71
CA VAL A 558 8.80 20.18 -7.97
C VAL A 558 8.10 19.70 -6.70
N THR A 559 8.70 18.73 -5.99
CA THR A 559 8.07 18.16 -4.79
C THR A 559 8.03 19.15 -3.61
N LYS A 560 9.01 20.04 -3.48
CA LYS A 560 8.93 21.14 -2.51
C LYS A 560 7.79 22.12 -2.86
N PHE A 561 7.66 22.46 -4.13
CA PHE A 561 6.52 23.27 -4.60
C PHE A 561 5.19 22.60 -4.29
N LEU A 562 5.05 21.31 -4.60
CA LEU A 562 3.84 20.55 -4.31
C LEU A 562 3.53 20.52 -2.81
N ALA A 563 4.53 20.36 -1.95
CA ALA A 563 4.36 20.34 -0.49
C ALA A 563 3.82 21.68 0.05
N GLU A 564 4.35 22.82 -0.41
CA GLU A 564 3.83 24.15 -0.04
C GLU A 564 2.41 24.41 -0.60
N HIS A 565 1.97 23.63 -1.61
CA HIS A 565 0.61 23.64 -2.16
C HIS A 565 -0.29 22.53 -1.61
N GLY A 566 0.11 21.87 -0.50
CA GLY A 566 -0.68 20.86 0.19
C GLY A 566 -0.68 19.49 -0.46
N VAL A 567 0.24 19.22 -1.39
CA VAL A 567 0.40 17.90 -2.04
C VAL A 567 1.72 17.26 -1.60
N VAL A 568 1.62 16.24 -0.74
CA VAL A 568 2.78 15.48 -0.25
C VAL A 568 2.90 14.18 -1.05
N VAL A 569 4.07 13.96 -1.67
CA VAL A 569 4.37 12.76 -2.45
C VAL A 569 5.06 11.70 -1.59
N GLU A 570 5.01 10.45 -2.00
CA GLU A 570 5.60 9.33 -1.23
C GLU A 570 7.14 9.26 -1.38
N LYS A 571 7.67 9.52 -2.57
CA LYS A 571 9.10 9.42 -2.86
C LYS A 571 9.51 10.47 -3.89
N THR A 572 10.68 11.08 -3.72
CA THR A 572 11.31 11.99 -4.68
C THR A 572 12.62 11.39 -5.17
N GLY A 573 12.81 11.29 -6.50
CA GLY A 573 14.05 10.90 -7.16
C GLY A 573 14.78 12.10 -7.75
N LEU A 574 15.77 11.87 -8.62
CA LEU A 574 16.48 12.96 -9.32
C LEU A 574 15.56 13.69 -10.30
N TYR A 575 14.89 12.93 -11.19
CA TYR A 575 13.94 13.40 -12.20
C TYR A 575 12.62 12.64 -12.15
N SER A 576 12.23 12.19 -10.98
CA SER A 576 10.97 11.51 -10.78
C SER A 576 10.44 11.71 -9.38
N PHE A 577 9.12 11.65 -9.23
CA PHE A 577 8.49 11.49 -7.93
C PHE A 577 7.35 10.48 -8.01
N PHE A 578 7.05 9.86 -6.90
CA PHE A 578 6.12 8.73 -6.83
C PHE A 578 4.90 9.07 -6.00
N ILE A 579 3.73 8.73 -6.53
CA ILE A 579 2.43 8.75 -5.87
C ILE A 579 1.74 7.41 -6.00
N MET A 580 0.83 7.11 -5.08
CA MET A 580 0.06 5.87 -5.11
C MET A 580 -1.44 6.11 -4.91
N PHE A 581 -2.24 5.26 -5.52
CA PHE A 581 -3.69 5.26 -5.45
C PHE A 581 -4.15 4.12 -4.54
N THR A 582 -4.32 4.40 -3.25
CA THR A 582 -4.80 3.41 -2.27
C THR A 582 -6.32 3.30 -2.34
N ILE A 583 -6.90 2.34 -1.63
CA ILE A 583 -8.37 2.25 -1.48
C ILE A 583 -8.98 3.49 -0.77
N GLY A 584 -8.16 4.34 -0.16
CA GLY A 584 -8.59 5.60 0.45
C GLY A 584 -8.61 6.80 -0.50
N ILE A 585 -8.26 6.61 -1.79
CA ILE A 585 -8.30 7.71 -2.74
C ILE A 585 -9.75 8.12 -3.05
N THR A 586 -10.01 9.42 -3.01
CA THR A 586 -11.31 9.96 -3.42
C THR A 586 -11.32 10.31 -4.89
N LYS A 587 -12.45 10.05 -5.54
CA LYS A 587 -12.65 10.28 -6.98
C LYS A 587 -12.23 11.69 -7.39
N GLY A 588 -11.39 11.77 -8.40
CA GLY A 588 -10.93 13.04 -8.98
C GLY A 588 -9.98 13.87 -8.10
N ARG A 589 -9.55 13.39 -6.94
CA ARG A 589 -8.64 14.12 -6.05
C ARG A 589 -7.28 14.43 -6.70
N TRP A 590 -6.86 13.61 -7.64
CA TRP A 590 -5.64 13.82 -8.43
C TRP A 590 -5.68 15.09 -9.29
N ASN A 591 -6.86 15.70 -9.52
CA ASN A 591 -6.97 17.00 -10.21
C ASN A 591 -6.18 18.10 -9.48
N THR A 592 -6.11 18.05 -8.14
CA THR A 592 -5.29 19.00 -7.36
C THR A 592 -3.82 18.92 -7.75
N LEU A 593 -3.29 17.71 -7.93
CA LEU A 593 -1.92 17.50 -8.38
C LEU A 593 -1.71 18.03 -9.80
N VAL A 594 -2.61 17.69 -10.73
CA VAL A 594 -2.50 18.16 -12.13
C VAL A 594 -2.53 19.69 -12.20
N THR A 595 -3.43 20.34 -11.45
CA THR A 595 -3.51 21.79 -11.37
C THR A 595 -2.24 22.42 -10.79
N ALA A 596 -1.69 21.83 -9.72
CA ALA A 596 -0.44 22.32 -9.13
C ALA A 596 0.74 22.17 -10.11
N LEU A 597 0.80 21.08 -10.88
CA LEU A 597 1.82 20.91 -11.93
C LEU A 597 1.68 21.93 -13.07
N GLN A 598 0.44 22.29 -13.47
CA GLN A 598 0.20 23.34 -14.46
C GLN A 598 0.66 24.71 -13.93
N GLN A 599 0.36 25.02 -12.68
CA GLN A 599 0.85 26.24 -12.03
C GLN A 599 2.38 26.27 -11.97
N PHE A 600 3.02 25.15 -11.58
CA PHE A 600 4.48 25.04 -11.60
C PHE A 600 5.05 25.32 -12.99
N LYS A 601 4.43 24.78 -14.06
CA LYS A 601 4.85 25.04 -15.42
C LYS A 601 4.77 26.54 -15.77
N ASP A 602 3.66 27.19 -15.45
CA ASP A 602 3.46 28.61 -15.70
C ASP A 602 4.52 29.49 -15.00
N ASP A 603 4.83 29.15 -13.75
CA ASP A 603 5.82 29.88 -12.95
C ASP A 603 7.25 29.62 -13.46
N TYR A 604 7.55 28.39 -13.90
CA TYR A 604 8.81 28.03 -14.53
C TYR A 604 9.02 28.77 -15.86
N ASP A 605 8.01 28.79 -16.73
CA ASP A 605 8.08 29.43 -18.04
C ASP A 605 8.26 30.96 -17.92
N LYS A 606 7.69 31.57 -16.88
CA LYS A 606 7.86 32.97 -16.52
C LYS A 606 9.13 33.28 -15.74
N ASN A 607 9.88 32.24 -15.34
CA ASN A 607 11.05 32.34 -14.47
C ASN A 607 10.79 33.16 -13.20
N GLN A 608 9.68 32.84 -12.51
CA GLN A 608 9.27 33.58 -11.31
C GLN A 608 10.34 33.48 -10.21
N PRO A 609 10.53 34.51 -9.38
CA PRO A 609 11.52 34.49 -8.32
C PRO A 609 11.12 33.52 -7.21
N MET A 610 12.11 32.85 -6.63
CA MET A 610 11.91 31.77 -5.65
C MET A 610 11.16 32.21 -4.39
N TRP A 611 11.35 33.47 -3.93
CA TRP A 611 10.60 34.01 -2.78
C TRP A 611 9.08 33.96 -2.97
N ARG A 612 8.63 34.04 -4.24
CA ARG A 612 7.23 34.00 -4.59
C ARG A 612 6.73 32.53 -4.70
N ILE A 613 7.59 31.64 -5.15
CA ILE A 613 7.25 30.24 -5.46
C ILE A 613 7.31 29.36 -4.22
N LEU A 614 8.36 29.53 -3.41
CA LEU A 614 8.64 28.76 -2.19
C LEU A 614 8.97 29.72 -1.04
N PRO A 615 7.99 30.50 -0.53
CA PRO A 615 8.24 31.52 0.50
C PRO A 615 8.78 30.93 1.80
N GLU A 616 8.23 29.80 2.26
CA GLU A 616 8.68 29.14 3.51
C GLU A 616 10.10 28.58 3.36
N PHE A 617 10.38 27.95 2.23
CA PHE A 617 11.72 27.49 1.92
C PHE A 617 12.75 28.63 1.84
N CYS A 618 12.40 29.72 1.20
CA CYS A 618 13.28 30.91 1.10
C CYS A 618 13.50 31.57 2.46
N ALA A 619 12.52 31.60 3.35
CA ALA A 619 12.72 32.10 4.71
C ALA A 619 13.82 31.31 5.46
N ALA A 620 13.89 29.99 5.25
CA ALA A 620 14.96 29.14 5.80
C ALA A 620 16.28 29.23 5.01
N HIS A 621 16.20 29.55 3.71
CA HIS A 621 17.34 29.58 2.79
C HIS A 621 17.38 30.87 1.95
N PRO A 622 17.70 32.07 2.54
CA PRO A 622 17.62 33.38 1.87
C PRO A 622 18.46 33.50 0.61
N ARG A 623 19.50 32.68 0.45
CA ARG A 623 20.37 32.69 -0.75
C ARG A 623 19.62 32.45 -2.06
N TYR A 624 18.46 31.79 -2.03
CA TYR A 624 17.65 31.49 -3.22
C TYR A 624 16.60 32.54 -3.51
N GLU A 625 16.34 33.47 -2.62
CA GLU A 625 15.21 34.37 -2.64
C GLU A 625 15.06 35.12 -3.99
N ARG A 626 16.17 35.62 -4.54
CA ARG A 626 16.17 36.40 -5.79
C ARG A 626 16.44 35.58 -7.04
N MET A 627 16.72 34.27 -6.91
CA MET A 627 16.89 33.39 -8.08
C MET A 627 15.54 33.17 -8.76
N GLY A 628 15.55 33.05 -10.09
CA GLY A 628 14.40 32.59 -10.84
C GLY A 628 14.24 31.07 -10.69
N LEU A 629 13.00 30.59 -10.72
CA LEU A 629 12.69 29.16 -10.63
C LEU A 629 13.44 28.36 -11.71
N ARG A 630 13.41 28.80 -12.95
CA ARG A 630 14.12 28.17 -14.07
C ARG A 630 15.63 28.21 -13.88
N ASP A 631 16.16 29.32 -13.35
CA ASP A 631 17.61 29.47 -13.12
C ASP A 631 18.09 28.51 -12.06
N LEU A 632 17.35 28.30 -10.98
CA LEU A 632 17.65 27.32 -9.96
C LEU A 632 17.57 25.89 -10.50
N CYS A 633 16.50 25.56 -11.24
CA CYS A 633 16.37 24.26 -11.90
C CYS A 633 17.56 23.98 -12.80
N GLN A 634 17.98 24.97 -13.61
CA GLN A 634 19.11 24.83 -14.52
C GLN A 634 20.44 24.65 -13.78
N ALA A 635 20.68 25.40 -12.71
CA ALA A 635 21.91 25.27 -11.90
C ALA A 635 22.07 23.87 -11.30
N ILE A 636 21.00 23.30 -10.74
CA ILE A 636 21.03 21.93 -10.21
C ILE A 636 21.17 20.91 -11.35
N HIS A 637 20.44 21.11 -12.46
CA HIS A 637 20.53 20.24 -13.63
C HIS A 637 21.94 20.15 -14.21
N GLU A 638 22.64 21.28 -14.32
CA GLU A 638 24.03 21.35 -14.80
C GLU A 638 24.99 20.60 -13.88
N MET A 639 24.79 20.71 -12.56
CA MET A 639 25.60 19.94 -11.61
C MET A 639 25.34 18.43 -11.72
N TYR A 640 24.10 18.02 -11.91
CA TYR A 640 23.71 16.62 -12.14
C TYR A 640 24.33 16.09 -13.46
N ALA A 641 24.24 16.86 -14.52
CA ALA A 641 24.79 16.48 -15.83
C ALA A 641 26.32 16.43 -15.80
N LYS A 642 26.99 17.41 -15.17
CA LYS A 642 28.45 17.43 -15.02
C LYS A 642 28.97 16.24 -14.21
N GLY A 643 28.25 15.84 -13.15
CA GLY A 643 28.59 14.67 -12.33
C GLY A 643 28.16 13.34 -12.93
N ASP A 644 27.43 13.35 -14.04
CA ASP A 644 26.79 12.17 -14.66
C ASP A 644 26.07 11.29 -13.60
N ILE A 645 25.35 11.97 -12.71
CA ILE A 645 24.79 11.35 -11.49
C ILE A 645 23.76 10.24 -11.81
N ALA A 646 23.05 10.36 -12.92
CA ALA A 646 22.09 9.33 -13.33
C ALA A 646 22.77 7.99 -13.63
N ARG A 647 23.94 8.02 -14.30
CA ARG A 647 24.75 6.84 -14.53
C ARG A 647 25.40 6.37 -13.23
N LEU A 648 25.98 7.26 -12.45
CA LEU A 648 26.67 6.93 -11.20
C LEU A 648 25.73 6.23 -10.19
N THR A 649 24.52 6.76 -9.99
CA THR A 649 23.51 6.16 -9.11
C THR A 649 22.97 4.82 -9.61
N THR A 650 22.99 4.57 -10.91
CA THR A 650 22.66 3.26 -11.47
C THR A 650 23.81 2.26 -11.29
N GLU A 651 25.02 2.65 -11.70
CA GLU A 651 26.19 1.78 -11.68
C GLU A 651 26.67 1.41 -10.27
N MET A 652 26.50 2.28 -9.26
CA MET A 652 26.90 1.94 -7.90
C MET A 652 26.12 0.74 -7.33
N TYR A 653 24.82 0.61 -7.66
CA TYR A 653 24.00 -0.53 -7.24
C TYR A 653 24.27 -1.79 -8.08
N LEU A 654 24.72 -1.64 -9.32
CA LEU A 654 25.07 -2.75 -10.22
C LEU A 654 26.54 -3.15 -10.09
N SER A 655 27.32 -2.41 -9.30
CA SER A 655 28.73 -2.70 -9.09
C SER A 655 28.93 -4.01 -8.33
N ASN A 656 30.07 -4.64 -8.53
CA ASN A 656 30.41 -5.84 -7.78
C ASN A 656 30.70 -5.47 -6.32
N LEU A 657 29.81 -5.89 -5.44
CA LEU A 657 29.93 -5.68 -3.99
C LEU A 657 30.57 -6.92 -3.39
N HIS A 658 31.78 -6.76 -2.80
CA HIS A 658 32.56 -7.85 -2.24
C HIS A 658 32.30 -7.98 -0.74
N PRO A 659 31.62 -9.05 -0.26
CA PRO A 659 31.56 -9.33 1.16
C PRO A 659 32.95 -9.78 1.68
N ALA A 660 33.42 -9.08 2.71
CA ALA A 660 34.71 -9.40 3.37
C ALA A 660 34.48 -10.29 4.60
N MET A 661 33.32 -10.18 5.23
CA MET A 661 32.93 -10.95 6.39
C MET A 661 31.37 -11.07 6.42
N LYS A 662 30.87 -11.96 7.27
CA LYS A 662 29.42 -12.11 7.44
C LYS A 662 28.80 -10.82 7.99
N PRO A 663 27.60 -10.45 7.57
CA PRO A 663 26.90 -9.26 8.08
C PRO A 663 26.77 -9.25 9.61
N SER A 664 26.50 -10.41 10.23
CA SER A 664 26.43 -10.56 11.70
C SER A 664 27.78 -10.30 12.39
N GLU A 665 28.88 -10.75 11.82
CA GLU A 665 30.22 -10.54 12.35
C GLU A 665 30.64 -9.07 12.26
N ALA A 666 30.35 -8.42 11.12
CA ALA A 666 30.64 -7.00 10.95
C ALA A 666 29.79 -6.14 11.92
N PHE A 667 28.52 -6.46 12.08
CA PHE A 667 27.65 -5.77 13.03
C PHE A 667 28.10 -5.98 14.49
N ALA A 668 28.59 -7.18 14.84
CA ALA A 668 29.12 -7.48 16.17
C ALA A 668 30.31 -6.59 16.54
N CYS A 669 31.05 -6.06 15.56
CA CYS A 669 32.15 -5.11 15.79
C CYS A 669 31.67 -3.84 16.50
N ILE A 670 30.39 -3.43 16.28
CA ILE A 670 29.78 -2.28 16.97
C ILE A 670 29.67 -2.58 18.48
N ALA A 671 29.10 -3.72 18.83
CA ALA A 671 28.92 -4.12 20.23
C ALA A 671 30.27 -4.32 20.94
N HIS A 672 31.29 -4.82 20.23
CA HIS A 672 32.64 -5.05 20.75
C HIS A 672 33.57 -3.81 20.68
N ARG A 673 33.02 -2.65 20.22
CA ARG A 673 33.82 -1.41 20.04
C ARG A 673 35.05 -1.58 19.14
N LYS A 674 34.93 -2.45 18.14
CA LYS A 674 35.96 -2.72 17.12
C LYS A 674 35.64 -1.96 15.82
N THR A 675 35.20 -0.72 15.98
CA THR A 675 34.87 0.18 14.87
C THR A 675 35.77 1.40 14.91
N GLU A 676 36.01 1.98 13.76
CA GLU A 676 36.60 3.30 13.64
C GLU A 676 35.84 4.15 12.65
N ARG A 677 35.81 5.44 12.91
CA ARG A 677 35.14 6.42 12.07
C ARG A 677 36.06 6.89 10.98
N VAL A 678 35.72 6.61 9.71
CA VAL A 678 36.54 6.86 8.53
C VAL A 678 35.90 7.94 7.66
N GLY A 679 36.67 8.96 7.29
CA GLY A 679 36.22 10.01 6.38
C GLY A 679 35.93 9.47 4.98
N ILE A 680 34.93 10.04 4.29
CA ILE A 680 34.45 9.51 2.99
C ILE A 680 35.56 9.40 1.93
N ASP A 681 36.61 10.24 2.00
CA ASP A 681 37.74 10.22 1.05
C ASP A 681 38.67 9.03 1.25
N GLN A 682 38.58 8.34 2.39
CA GLN A 682 39.44 7.22 2.79
C GLN A 682 38.69 5.88 2.86
N LEU A 683 37.43 5.85 2.38
CA LEU A 683 36.57 4.66 2.50
C LEU A 683 36.90 3.53 1.52
N GLU A 684 37.58 3.80 0.40
CA GLU A 684 37.82 2.77 -0.60
C GLU A 684 38.59 1.58 0.01
N GLY A 685 38.03 0.36 -0.16
CA GLY A 685 38.54 -0.87 0.41
C GLY A 685 38.16 -1.14 1.87
N ARG A 686 37.65 -0.16 2.62
CA ARG A 686 37.19 -0.34 4.01
C ARG A 686 35.90 -1.16 4.06
N VAL A 687 35.71 -1.83 5.19
CA VAL A 687 34.52 -2.67 5.45
C VAL A 687 33.52 -1.91 6.33
N THR A 688 32.29 -1.75 5.85
CA THR A 688 31.27 -1.07 6.65
C THR A 688 30.74 -1.95 7.77
N THR A 689 30.41 -1.33 8.92
CA THR A 689 29.71 -1.98 10.04
C THR A 689 28.22 -1.66 10.07
N SER A 690 27.78 -0.71 9.27
CA SER A 690 26.39 -0.22 9.22
C SER A 690 25.82 -0.27 7.80
N LEU A 691 24.47 -0.22 7.73
CA LEU A 691 23.79 -0.07 6.46
C LEU A 691 24.04 1.33 5.90
N LEU A 692 24.44 1.42 4.64
CA LEU A 692 24.52 2.67 3.91
C LEU A 692 23.34 2.76 2.95
N THR A 693 22.43 3.70 3.19
CA THR A 693 21.15 3.78 2.46
C THR A 693 20.90 5.19 1.94
N PRO A 694 21.10 5.45 0.64
CA PRO A 694 20.74 6.72 0.02
C PRO A 694 19.23 6.92 -0.04
N TYR A 695 18.77 8.15 0.20
CA TYR A 695 17.40 8.60 0.00
C TYR A 695 17.38 9.76 -1.00
N PRO A 696 16.85 9.56 -2.21
CA PRO A 696 16.27 8.35 -2.79
C PRO A 696 17.32 7.30 -3.18
N PRO A 697 16.97 6.01 -3.37
CA PRO A 697 15.63 5.42 -3.34
C PRO A 697 15.19 4.83 -1.99
N GLY A 698 16.01 4.92 -0.94
CA GLY A 698 15.73 4.30 0.35
C GLY A 698 16.06 2.80 0.42
N ILE A 699 16.96 2.34 -0.44
CA ILE A 699 17.40 0.95 -0.52
C ILE A 699 18.87 0.89 -0.11
N PRO A 700 19.26 -0.09 0.73
CA PRO A 700 20.63 -0.22 1.16
C PRO A 700 21.60 -0.43 -0.01
N LEU A 701 22.57 0.47 -0.13
CA LEU A 701 23.66 0.41 -1.09
C LEU A 701 24.75 -0.54 -0.62
N LEU A 702 25.14 -0.43 0.65
CA LEU A 702 26.05 -1.36 1.32
C LEU A 702 25.39 -1.93 2.59
N ILE A 703 25.75 -3.16 2.89
CA ILE A 703 25.38 -3.84 4.12
C ILE A 703 26.63 -4.12 4.98
N PRO A 704 26.48 -4.33 6.30
CA PRO A 704 27.59 -4.69 7.15
C PRO A 704 28.40 -5.86 6.57
N GLY A 705 29.73 -5.74 6.57
CA GLY A 705 30.63 -6.74 6.04
C GLY A 705 31.03 -6.56 4.57
N GLU A 706 30.41 -5.66 3.82
CA GLU A 706 30.83 -5.34 2.45
C GLU A 706 31.87 -4.23 2.39
N ARG A 707 32.70 -4.26 1.33
CA ARG A 707 33.75 -3.28 1.08
C ARG A 707 33.25 -2.11 0.23
N PHE A 708 33.66 -0.91 0.58
CA PHE A 708 33.54 0.25 -0.28
C PHE A 708 34.34 0.10 -1.55
N ASN A 709 33.72 0.30 -2.69
CA ASN A 709 34.37 0.43 -3.97
C ASN A 709 34.42 1.90 -4.43
N LYS A 710 35.22 2.16 -5.47
CA LYS A 710 35.43 3.50 -5.99
C LYS A 710 34.10 4.21 -6.39
N LYS A 711 33.17 3.51 -7.03
CA LYS A 711 31.90 4.10 -7.50
C LYS A 711 31.04 4.61 -6.34
N ILE A 712 31.00 3.88 -5.24
CA ILE A 712 30.29 4.29 -4.03
C ILE A 712 30.96 5.51 -3.40
N VAL A 713 32.29 5.50 -3.31
CA VAL A 713 33.04 6.66 -2.78
C VAL A 713 32.83 7.89 -3.66
N ASP A 714 32.88 7.76 -4.98
CA ASP A 714 32.62 8.84 -5.93
C ASP A 714 31.18 9.41 -5.76
N TYR A 715 30.19 8.56 -5.51
CA TYR A 715 28.83 8.99 -5.19
C TYR A 715 28.76 9.78 -3.88
N LEU A 716 29.42 9.34 -2.82
CA LEU A 716 29.45 10.04 -1.54
C LEU A 716 30.14 11.40 -1.64
N ARG A 717 31.22 11.49 -2.43
CA ARG A 717 31.88 12.77 -2.74
C ARG A 717 30.96 13.73 -3.48
N PHE A 718 30.26 13.22 -4.51
CA PHE A 718 29.26 14.00 -5.23
C PHE A 718 28.16 14.51 -4.27
N THR A 719 27.65 13.66 -3.37
CA THR A 719 26.64 14.03 -2.38
C THR A 719 27.13 15.17 -1.48
N ARG A 720 28.37 15.10 -0.97
CA ARG A 720 28.99 16.17 -0.17
C ARG A 720 29.07 17.49 -0.95
N GLU A 721 29.54 17.44 -2.17
CA GLU A 721 29.67 18.63 -3.03
C GLU A 721 28.30 19.22 -3.36
N PHE A 722 27.32 18.38 -3.65
CA PHE A 722 25.96 18.80 -3.96
C PHE A 722 25.28 19.46 -2.74
N ASN A 723 25.35 18.85 -1.58
CA ASN A 723 24.78 19.37 -0.34
C ASN A 723 25.41 20.75 0.04
N ALA A 724 26.69 20.91 -0.21
CA ALA A 724 27.39 22.20 -0.01
C ALA A 724 26.95 23.27 -1.02
N ALA A 725 26.74 22.89 -2.29
CA ALA A 725 26.32 23.80 -3.35
C ALA A 725 24.86 24.24 -3.22
N PHE A 726 23.98 23.30 -2.85
CA PHE A 726 22.52 23.50 -2.81
C PHE A 726 21.90 23.12 -1.45
N PRO A 727 22.27 23.79 -0.33
CA PRO A 727 21.69 23.51 0.98
C PRO A 727 20.16 23.68 0.95
N GLY A 728 19.45 22.77 1.61
CA GLY A 728 18.00 22.65 1.57
C GLY A 728 17.45 21.74 0.46
N PHE A 729 18.31 21.33 -0.49
CA PHE A 729 18.04 20.25 -1.46
C PHE A 729 18.90 19.02 -1.17
N ASP A 730 19.35 18.89 0.07
CA ASP A 730 20.31 17.87 0.51
C ASP A 730 19.84 16.44 0.14
N THR A 731 20.79 15.65 -0.34
CA THR A 731 20.62 14.20 -0.48
C THR A 731 20.94 13.56 0.85
N ASP A 732 19.98 12.86 1.45
CA ASP A 732 20.15 12.13 2.69
C ASP A 732 20.73 10.73 2.40
N VAL A 733 21.76 10.33 3.16
CA VAL A 733 22.34 8.99 3.11
C VAL A 733 22.44 8.45 4.53
N HIS A 734 21.50 7.57 4.91
CA HIS A 734 21.57 6.92 6.20
C HIS A 734 22.83 6.07 6.30
N GLY A 735 23.50 6.14 7.46
CA GLY A 735 24.80 5.50 7.70
C GLY A 735 26.00 6.46 7.54
N LEU A 736 25.76 7.67 6.97
CA LEU A 736 26.71 8.76 7.08
C LEU A 736 26.54 9.49 8.42
N VAL A 737 27.68 9.84 9.02
CA VAL A 737 27.74 10.69 10.22
C VAL A 737 28.32 12.03 9.78
N GLU A 738 27.56 13.11 9.97
CA GLU A 738 28.02 14.47 9.72
C GLU A 738 28.81 14.96 10.94
N ALA A 739 29.95 15.61 10.72
CA ALA A 739 30.71 16.24 11.80
C ALA A 739 29.96 17.46 12.36
N GLU A 740 30.00 17.63 13.67
CA GLU A 740 29.39 18.80 14.35
C GLU A 740 30.08 20.12 13.94
N GLU A 741 31.36 20.08 13.60
CA GLU A 741 32.14 21.24 13.20
C GLU A 741 32.46 21.23 11.69
N THR A 742 32.20 22.33 11.02
CA THR A 742 32.67 22.55 9.64
C THR A 742 34.14 22.97 9.66
N VAL A 743 35.03 22.18 9.05
CA VAL A 743 36.42 22.58 8.89
C VAL A 743 36.57 23.29 7.56
N GLY A 744 36.97 24.55 7.58
CA GLY A 744 37.14 25.37 6.37
C GLY A 744 35.82 25.69 5.65
N GLY A 745 34.65 25.63 6.35
CA GLY A 745 33.34 25.87 5.78
C GLY A 745 32.74 24.70 4.99
N GLN A 746 33.41 23.56 4.97
CA GLN A 746 32.91 22.34 4.33
C GLN A 746 32.35 21.34 5.36
N ARG A 747 31.23 20.70 5.00
CA ARG A 747 30.66 19.58 5.76
C ARG A 747 31.57 18.34 5.61
N HIS A 748 31.88 17.69 6.71
CA HIS A 748 32.66 16.45 6.71
C HIS A 748 31.73 15.28 7.06
N TYR A 749 31.79 14.23 6.25
CA TYR A 749 31.03 13.02 6.43
C TYR A 749 31.94 11.84 6.71
N TYR A 750 31.49 10.96 7.59
CA TYR A 750 32.19 9.77 8.04
C TYR A 750 31.28 8.55 7.97
N VAL A 751 31.87 7.37 7.92
CA VAL A 751 31.20 6.09 8.10
C VAL A 751 31.91 5.28 9.16
N ASP A 752 31.19 4.57 10.01
CA ASP A 752 31.77 3.64 10.96
C ASP A 752 32.08 2.32 10.25
N CYS A 753 33.36 2.02 10.17
CA CYS A 753 33.95 0.85 9.52
C CYS A 753 34.52 -0.12 10.54
N VAL A 754 34.77 -1.37 10.13
CA VAL A 754 35.53 -2.34 10.91
C VAL A 754 36.93 -1.78 11.11
N LYS A 755 37.45 -1.83 12.34
CA LYS A 755 38.81 -1.41 12.68
C LYS A 755 39.80 -2.39 12.08
N ASP A 756 40.81 -1.86 11.39
CA ASP A 756 41.88 -2.67 10.79
C ASP A 756 42.72 -3.44 11.83
#